data_61562025cbcf6a1bdb51f80d78af016e
#
_entry.id   61562025cbcf6a1bdb51f80d78af016e
#
_cell.length_a   1.000
_cell.length_b   1.000
_cell.length_c   1.000
_cell.angle_alpha   90.00
_cell.angle_beta   90.00
_cell.angle_gamma   90.00
#
_symmetry.space_group_name_H-M   'P 1'
#
loop_
_entity.id
_entity.type
_entity.pdbx_description
1 polymer ?
#
loop_
_entity_poly.entity_id
_entity_poly.type
_entity_poly.pdbx_seq_one_letter_code
_entity_poly.pdbx_strand_id
1 'polypeptide(L)'
;MYPEPSSITCIPHLESPHKAAHAYRQLGLSVIPLDGKRPAIQSWLPFQKERATADQIDRWHEAGLLANLGVVCGAVSGGLAVLDFDGPAGYPAFAATFPDLTETFTVATGGGVGKHVYLLADELPPTTRALDTPLGHIELRADGTYVAAPPSVHPETRQPYTVEKALDILRVPDLRDVVQWIEAFNTKGADTLDWQPPRDVSLGDKRLNLRLIQVVADELASHRFRQRGEWLHGSCIRPERHKNGDRHPSFGFNLRSGYGYCYVCGSMLLKEVCEALNLDPAAHGGLLERADPPPVLSNENGGVTTEPSPPDPPEETLPSLSDIRLPDWLSQYVGWASRVGNQTPEIFHLGMGIWMAAVAIARRLYVDARWGVRIFPNLYMMFIADTTFYRKTTAYKLGDQILNAAIPHLLMPTPGSPERFQDALAGHAPANFDKLPQEHQANVLEAMKFAAQRGLFKDEIAGLFGAFKRDYMAGLKDFMLEIYDCPDFIAKETQAGLAVIRNAAPSILGVTTPAGLSSALSVADWDNGLLPRFALLTPEPDYKERPTLGQAERPPTAVLSGLRALYDALPMPEQSGDGWHAAQALKMSVQSWDACQAYSNYLRRQCDPRLETPLDDRLKGVYGRLHVQAMKVAMICAALDWVAGDGSGSPAVTDEHWATGLAIAEHWRLSAARVLDHLERSGSARLEFRTQDRILQSVREAGPGGVTLHSVYKNHNLKAAIARQVARDLVQAGQLVETRIGRAEAYVAAGYVGA
;
A
#
# COMPACT_ATOMS: atom_id res chain seq x y z
N MET A 1 -37.34 -38.79 -9.61
CA MET A 1 -38.28 -37.78 -9.06
C MET A 1 -37.57 -37.14 -7.88
N TYR A 2 -36.99 -35.98 -8.06
CA TYR A 2 -36.30 -35.25 -6.99
C TYR A 2 -37.37 -34.47 -6.24
N PRO A 3 -37.34 -34.40 -4.89
CA PRO A 3 -38.27 -33.59 -4.15
C PRO A 3 -38.07 -32.12 -4.56
N GLU A 4 -39.11 -31.39 -4.81
CA GLU A 4 -39.09 -29.96 -5.09
C GLU A 4 -38.51 -29.24 -3.87
N PRO A 5 -37.34 -28.55 -3.99
CA PRO A 5 -36.90 -27.70 -2.92
C PRO A 5 -37.71 -26.43 -2.96
N SER A 6 -38.66 -26.34 -2.03
CA SER A 6 -39.58 -25.22 -1.91
C SER A 6 -38.99 -24.00 -1.17
N SER A 7 -37.71 -24.05 -0.77
CA SER A 7 -37.07 -22.97 -0.01
C SER A 7 -35.55 -22.95 -0.22
N ILE A 8 -34.95 -21.75 -0.13
CA ILE A 8 -33.50 -21.53 -0.18
C ILE A 8 -32.76 -22.24 0.96
N THR A 9 -33.46 -22.60 2.02
CA THR A 9 -32.92 -23.34 3.17
C THR A 9 -32.36 -24.71 2.84
N CYS A 10 -32.66 -25.27 1.66
CA CYS A 10 -32.09 -26.55 1.22
C CYS A 10 -30.66 -26.40 0.65
N ILE A 11 -30.24 -25.20 0.21
CA ILE A 11 -28.94 -24.95 -0.44
C ILE A 11 -27.74 -25.39 0.40
N PRO A 12 -27.68 -25.18 1.73
CA PRO A 12 -26.54 -25.62 2.56
C PRO A 12 -26.26 -27.12 2.53
N HIS A 13 -27.27 -27.91 2.17
CA HIS A 13 -27.20 -29.37 2.15
C HIS A 13 -26.84 -29.96 0.78
N LEU A 14 -26.58 -29.10 -0.23
CA LEU A 14 -26.27 -29.53 -1.59
C LEU A 14 -24.74 -29.47 -1.81
N GLU A 15 -24.11 -30.62 -1.85
CA GLU A 15 -22.63 -30.71 -2.05
C GLU A 15 -22.21 -30.67 -3.52
N SER A 16 -23.15 -30.82 -4.47
CA SER A 16 -22.88 -30.87 -5.90
C SER A 16 -23.32 -29.59 -6.59
N PRO A 17 -22.42 -28.90 -7.36
CA PRO A 17 -22.79 -27.74 -8.17
C PRO A 17 -23.95 -28.02 -9.13
N HIS A 18 -24.07 -29.25 -9.66
CA HIS A 18 -25.18 -29.66 -10.52
C HIS A 18 -26.52 -29.61 -9.78
N LYS A 19 -26.61 -30.23 -8.59
CA LYS A 19 -27.84 -30.19 -7.79
C LYS A 19 -28.18 -28.77 -7.35
N ALA A 20 -27.18 -27.99 -6.96
CA ALA A 20 -27.35 -26.59 -6.56
C ALA A 20 -27.85 -25.74 -7.72
N ALA A 21 -27.35 -25.94 -8.96
CA ALA A 21 -27.83 -25.23 -10.14
C ALA A 21 -29.32 -25.42 -10.40
N HIS A 22 -29.80 -26.65 -10.27
CA HIS A 22 -31.24 -26.94 -10.35
C HIS A 22 -32.03 -26.26 -9.22
N ALA A 23 -31.53 -26.30 -7.99
CA ALA A 23 -32.19 -25.65 -6.85
C ALA A 23 -32.28 -24.12 -7.03
N TYR A 24 -31.18 -23.46 -7.39
CA TYR A 24 -31.21 -22.01 -7.67
C TYR A 24 -32.15 -21.67 -8.82
N ARG A 25 -32.18 -22.49 -9.89
CA ARG A 25 -33.10 -22.31 -11.00
C ARG A 25 -34.57 -22.42 -10.55
N GLN A 26 -34.90 -23.40 -9.69
CA GLN A 26 -36.25 -23.58 -9.14
C GLN A 26 -36.68 -22.40 -8.26
N LEU A 27 -35.74 -21.78 -7.55
CA LEU A 27 -35.96 -20.53 -6.80
C LEU A 27 -36.11 -19.29 -7.69
N GLY A 28 -36.08 -19.46 -9.02
CA GLY A 28 -36.26 -18.37 -9.97
C GLY A 28 -34.97 -17.59 -10.29
N LEU A 29 -33.81 -18.12 -9.95
CA LEU A 29 -32.52 -17.48 -10.25
C LEU A 29 -31.91 -18.02 -11.55
N SER A 30 -31.24 -17.16 -12.31
CA SER A 30 -30.48 -17.54 -13.50
C SER A 30 -29.10 -18.04 -13.09
N VAL A 31 -28.69 -19.20 -13.64
CA VAL A 31 -27.43 -19.86 -13.30
C VAL A 31 -26.55 -20.02 -14.52
N ILE A 32 -25.23 -20.02 -14.30
CA ILE A 32 -24.21 -20.28 -15.30
C ILE A 32 -23.09 -21.17 -14.73
N PRO A 33 -22.47 -22.03 -15.56
CA PRO A 33 -21.33 -22.81 -15.12
C PRO A 33 -20.07 -21.93 -15.07
N LEU A 34 -19.24 -22.17 -14.05
CA LEU A 34 -17.98 -21.45 -13.86
C LEU A 34 -16.79 -22.43 -13.84
N ASP A 35 -15.67 -21.96 -14.40
CA ASP A 35 -14.33 -22.49 -14.15
C ASP A 35 -13.60 -21.47 -13.24
N GLY A 36 -13.33 -21.86 -12.00
CA GLY A 36 -12.95 -20.93 -10.95
C GLY A 36 -14.04 -19.87 -10.72
N LYS A 37 -13.74 -18.62 -11.04
CA LYS A 37 -14.68 -17.49 -10.99
C LYS A 37 -15.15 -17.01 -12.37
N ARG A 38 -14.68 -17.62 -13.47
CA ARG A 38 -14.99 -17.22 -14.85
C ARG A 38 -16.05 -18.13 -15.48
N PRO A 39 -16.92 -17.60 -16.37
CA PRO A 39 -17.86 -18.47 -17.08
C PRO A 39 -17.13 -19.56 -17.89
N ALA A 40 -17.55 -20.82 -17.70
CA ALA A 40 -17.01 -21.98 -18.40
C ALA A 40 -17.60 -22.16 -19.81
N ILE A 41 -18.44 -21.24 -20.26
CA ILE A 41 -19.11 -21.24 -21.58
C ILE A 41 -18.62 -20.07 -22.42
N GLN A 42 -18.69 -20.23 -23.75
CA GLN A 42 -18.21 -19.22 -24.70
C GLN A 42 -18.86 -17.84 -24.50
N SER A 43 -20.13 -17.78 -24.14
CA SER A 43 -20.85 -16.55 -23.81
C SER A 43 -21.93 -16.82 -22.78
N TRP A 44 -21.95 -16.04 -21.74
CA TRP A 44 -22.99 -16.07 -20.70
C TRP A 44 -24.06 -14.95 -20.91
N LEU A 45 -23.89 -14.07 -21.92
CA LEU A 45 -24.81 -12.96 -22.21
C LEU A 45 -26.27 -13.40 -22.41
N PRO A 46 -26.58 -14.56 -23.04
CA PRO A 46 -27.96 -15.02 -23.13
C PRO A 46 -28.63 -15.20 -21.78
N PHE A 47 -27.89 -15.64 -20.75
CA PHE A 47 -28.39 -15.92 -19.42
C PHE A 47 -28.63 -14.69 -18.55
N GLN A 48 -28.32 -13.50 -19.06
CA GLN A 48 -28.77 -12.22 -18.51
C GLN A 48 -30.22 -11.89 -18.88
N LYS A 49 -30.77 -12.55 -19.92
CA LYS A 49 -32.12 -12.31 -20.44
C LYS A 49 -33.04 -13.50 -20.19
N GLU A 50 -32.51 -14.71 -20.30
CA GLU A 50 -33.27 -15.95 -20.15
C GLU A 50 -32.53 -16.90 -19.21
N ARG A 51 -33.26 -17.54 -18.31
CA ARG A 51 -32.68 -18.54 -17.40
C ARG A 51 -32.36 -19.84 -18.14
N ALA A 52 -31.27 -20.48 -17.77
CA ALA A 52 -30.91 -21.78 -18.29
C ALA A 52 -32.04 -22.79 -18.05
N THR A 53 -32.33 -23.62 -19.06
CA THR A 53 -33.28 -24.72 -18.90
C THR A 53 -32.66 -25.86 -18.06
N ALA A 54 -33.49 -26.75 -17.53
CA ALA A 54 -32.99 -27.92 -16.82
C ALA A 54 -32.05 -28.76 -17.72
N ASP A 55 -32.42 -28.98 -18.97
CA ASP A 55 -31.63 -29.72 -19.96
C ASP A 55 -30.30 -29.03 -20.30
N GLN A 56 -30.24 -27.70 -20.23
CA GLN A 56 -28.95 -26.98 -20.38
C GLN A 56 -28.02 -27.20 -19.21
N ILE A 57 -28.56 -27.19 -17.98
CA ILE A 57 -27.77 -27.46 -16.76
C ILE A 57 -27.23 -28.90 -16.80
N ASP A 58 -28.07 -29.87 -17.20
CA ASP A 58 -27.67 -31.27 -17.35
C ASP A 58 -26.57 -31.43 -18.40
N ARG A 59 -26.70 -30.79 -19.58
CA ARG A 59 -25.64 -30.79 -20.60
C ARG A 59 -24.34 -30.17 -20.11
N TRP A 60 -24.36 -29.13 -19.31
CA TRP A 60 -23.17 -28.56 -18.73
C TRP A 60 -22.48 -29.51 -17.75
N HIS A 61 -23.29 -30.26 -16.99
CA HIS A 61 -22.77 -31.27 -16.10
C HIS A 61 -22.13 -32.44 -16.85
N GLU A 62 -22.82 -32.95 -17.86
CA GLU A 62 -22.33 -34.05 -18.72
C GLU A 62 -21.03 -33.63 -19.47
N ALA A 63 -20.93 -32.38 -19.88
CA ALA A 63 -19.76 -31.83 -20.54
C ALA A 63 -18.60 -31.46 -19.55
N GLY A 64 -18.78 -31.66 -18.24
CA GLY A 64 -17.77 -31.36 -17.23
C GLY A 64 -17.55 -29.84 -17.01
N LEU A 65 -18.45 -28.99 -17.48
CA LEU A 65 -18.30 -27.52 -17.38
C LEU A 65 -18.78 -26.98 -16.03
N LEU A 66 -19.50 -27.75 -15.25
CA LEU A 66 -20.10 -27.30 -13.97
C LEU A 66 -19.19 -27.66 -12.78
N ALA A 67 -17.93 -27.28 -12.86
CA ALA A 67 -17.01 -27.40 -11.74
C ALA A 67 -17.37 -26.44 -10.59
N ASN A 68 -17.77 -25.24 -10.95
CA ASN A 68 -18.33 -24.20 -10.07
C ASN A 68 -19.59 -23.63 -10.69
N LEU A 69 -20.35 -22.87 -9.88
CA LEU A 69 -21.65 -22.31 -10.20
C LEU A 69 -21.69 -20.82 -9.96
N GLY A 70 -22.19 -20.06 -10.94
CA GLY A 70 -22.52 -18.65 -10.81
C GLY A 70 -24.02 -18.41 -10.80
N VAL A 71 -24.46 -17.45 -10.00
CA VAL A 71 -25.83 -16.91 -10.03
C VAL A 71 -25.78 -15.53 -10.67
N VAL A 72 -26.59 -15.33 -11.72
CA VAL A 72 -26.66 -14.07 -12.48
C VAL A 72 -27.58 -13.11 -11.73
N CYS A 73 -27.09 -11.91 -11.49
CA CYS A 73 -27.85 -10.83 -10.87
C CYS A 73 -28.80 -10.15 -11.85
N GLY A 74 -29.70 -9.32 -11.36
CA GLY A 74 -30.57 -8.47 -12.14
C GLY A 74 -31.98 -9.02 -12.37
N ALA A 75 -32.67 -8.41 -13.35
CA ALA A 75 -34.07 -8.70 -13.65
C ALA A 75 -34.33 -10.18 -14.00
N VAL A 76 -33.38 -10.86 -14.64
CA VAL A 76 -33.49 -12.28 -15.02
C VAL A 76 -33.64 -13.19 -13.79
N SER A 77 -33.13 -12.77 -12.66
CA SER A 77 -33.21 -13.47 -11.36
C SER A 77 -34.21 -12.82 -10.40
N GLY A 78 -35.28 -12.21 -10.95
CA GLY A 78 -36.37 -11.66 -10.15
C GLY A 78 -36.04 -10.35 -9.42
N GLY A 79 -35.05 -9.61 -9.90
CA GLY A 79 -34.56 -8.37 -9.28
C GLY A 79 -33.39 -8.61 -8.31
N LEU A 80 -32.62 -9.68 -8.50
CA LEU A 80 -31.52 -10.02 -7.61
C LEU A 80 -30.40 -8.97 -7.68
N ALA A 81 -30.05 -8.43 -6.53
CA ALA A 81 -28.85 -7.66 -6.28
C ALA A 81 -28.04 -8.33 -5.16
N VAL A 82 -26.73 -8.40 -5.31
CA VAL A 82 -25.84 -9.03 -4.34
C VAL A 82 -24.77 -8.04 -3.91
N LEU A 83 -24.69 -7.79 -2.60
CA LEU A 83 -23.58 -7.06 -2.01
C LEU A 83 -22.41 -8.03 -1.81
N ASP A 84 -21.30 -7.69 -2.42
CA ASP A 84 -20.05 -8.44 -2.38
C ASP A 84 -19.02 -7.64 -1.57
N PHE A 85 -18.60 -8.20 -0.44
CA PHE A 85 -17.64 -7.61 0.48
C PHE A 85 -16.34 -8.40 0.44
N ASP A 86 -15.27 -7.78 -0.06
CA ASP A 86 -13.91 -8.34 -0.06
C ASP A 86 -13.09 -7.77 1.10
N GLY A 87 -13.34 -8.24 2.30
CA GLY A 87 -12.59 -7.81 3.47
C GLY A 87 -13.35 -7.98 4.79
N PRO A 88 -12.63 -7.98 5.92
CA PRO A 88 -13.24 -8.27 7.23
C PRO A 88 -14.11 -7.13 7.77
N ALA A 89 -13.94 -5.89 7.29
CA ALA A 89 -14.60 -4.71 7.84
C ALA A 89 -15.88 -4.31 7.09
N GLY A 90 -16.00 -4.67 5.79
CA GLY A 90 -17.11 -4.22 4.94
C GLY A 90 -18.48 -4.72 5.40
N TYR A 91 -18.62 -6.03 5.63
CA TYR A 91 -19.88 -6.58 6.11
C TYR A 91 -20.28 -6.10 7.51
N PRO A 92 -19.38 -6.02 8.52
CA PRO A 92 -19.74 -5.42 9.82
C PRO A 92 -20.21 -3.96 9.71
N ALA A 93 -19.57 -3.16 8.86
CA ALA A 93 -20.00 -1.78 8.63
C ALA A 93 -21.38 -1.70 7.94
N PHE A 94 -21.62 -2.55 6.93
CA PHE A 94 -22.91 -2.68 6.31
C PHE A 94 -23.99 -3.14 7.31
N ALA A 95 -23.69 -4.15 8.13
CA ALA A 95 -24.63 -4.67 9.12
C ALA A 95 -24.95 -3.63 10.22
N ALA A 96 -24.00 -2.79 10.56
CA ALA A 96 -24.23 -1.68 11.47
C ALA A 96 -25.11 -0.59 10.84
N THR A 97 -24.94 -0.36 9.53
CA THR A 97 -25.66 0.67 8.77
C THR A 97 -27.08 0.24 8.41
N PHE A 98 -27.21 -0.99 7.92
CA PHE A 98 -28.46 -1.55 7.39
C PHE A 98 -28.81 -2.87 8.08
N PRO A 99 -29.07 -2.86 9.39
CA PRO A 99 -29.30 -4.10 10.15
C PRO A 99 -30.46 -4.92 9.61
N ASP A 100 -31.50 -4.28 9.12
CA ASP A 100 -32.71 -4.97 8.59
C ASP A 100 -32.38 -5.71 7.26
N LEU A 101 -31.39 -5.25 6.49
CA LEU A 101 -30.96 -5.89 5.26
C LEU A 101 -30.03 -7.09 5.50
N THR A 102 -29.63 -7.36 6.72
CA THR A 102 -28.81 -8.54 7.06
C THR A 102 -29.61 -9.80 7.34
N GLU A 103 -30.94 -9.69 7.50
CA GLU A 103 -31.81 -10.84 7.73
C GLU A 103 -32.25 -11.45 6.39
N THR A 104 -31.28 -11.92 5.64
CA THR A 104 -31.41 -12.45 4.28
C THR A 104 -30.38 -13.56 4.01
N PHE A 105 -30.56 -14.28 2.90
CA PHE A 105 -29.58 -15.26 2.45
C PHE A 105 -28.19 -14.65 2.36
N THR A 106 -27.26 -15.19 3.17
CA THR A 106 -25.89 -14.67 3.26
C THR A 106 -24.89 -15.81 3.10
N VAL A 107 -23.87 -15.57 2.29
CA VAL A 107 -22.84 -16.54 1.93
C VAL A 107 -21.48 -16.04 2.42
N ALA A 108 -20.72 -16.89 3.09
CA ALA A 108 -19.31 -16.67 3.33
C ALA A 108 -18.53 -17.04 2.07
N THR A 109 -17.71 -16.11 1.55
CA THR A 109 -16.92 -16.37 0.35
C THR A 109 -15.74 -17.28 0.66
N GLY A 110 -15.31 -18.08 -0.30
CA GLY A 110 -14.13 -18.93 -0.16
C GLY A 110 -12.80 -18.16 0.00
N GLY A 111 -12.80 -16.82 -0.05
CA GLY A 111 -11.66 -15.97 0.26
C GLY A 111 -11.33 -15.88 1.76
N GLY A 112 -12.18 -16.41 2.63
CA GLY A 112 -11.96 -16.54 4.07
C GLY A 112 -12.54 -15.41 4.94
N VAL A 113 -12.70 -14.19 4.40
CA VAL A 113 -13.20 -13.03 5.17
C VAL A 113 -14.32 -12.28 4.48
N GLY A 114 -14.56 -12.55 3.20
CA GLY A 114 -15.59 -11.89 2.39
C GLY A 114 -16.99 -12.46 2.59
N LYS A 115 -18.01 -11.69 2.21
CA LYS A 115 -19.41 -12.12 2.28
C LYS A 115 -20.21 -11.63 1.08
N HIS A 116 -21.17 -12.47 0.64
CA HIS A 116 -22.23 -12.07 -0.28
C HIS A 116 -23.56 -11.98 0.46
N VAL A 117 -24.22 -10.83 0.37
CA VAL A 117 -25.56 -10.60 0.92
C VAL A 117 -26.54 -10.48 -0.24
N TYR A 118 -27.52 -11.38 -0.31
CA TYR A 118 -28.46 -11.47 -1.42
C TYR A 118 -29.74 -10.69 -1.09
N LEU A 119 -30.19 -9.84 -2.01
CA LEU A 119 -31.40 -9.03 -1.87
C LEU A 119 -32.19 -9.06 -3.19
N LEU A 120 -33.50 -9.04 -3.14
CA LEU A 120 -34.38 -8.84 -4.30
C LEU A 120 -34.91 -7.41 -4.26
N ALA A 121 -34.59 -6.58 -5.23
CA ALA A 121 -35.08 -5.21 -5.34
C ALA A 121 -36.18 -5.10 -6.40
N ASP A 122 -37.31 -4.43 -6.06
CA ASP A 122 -38.38 -4.16 -7.04
C ASP A 122 -37.88 -3.13 -8.07
N GLU A 123 -37.18 -2.10 -7.61
CA GLU A 123 -36.41 -1.18 -8.48
C GLU A 123 -34.94 -1.55 -8.40
N LEU A 124 -34.40 -2.17 -9.48
CA LEU A 124 -33.01 -2.57 -9.55
C LEU A 124 -32.09 -1.34 -9.56
N PRO A 125 -31.08 -1.30 -8.66
CA PRO A 125 -30.08 -0.26 -8.71
C PRO A 125 -29.09 -0.49 -9.85
N PRO A 126 -28.32 0.52 -10.26
CA PRO A 126 -27.12 0.31 -11.07
C PRO A 126 -26.09 -0.51 -10.28
N THR A 127 -25.29 -1.31 -10.97
CA THR A 127 -24.11 -1.92 -10.37
C THR A 127 -23.17 -0.81 -9.89
N THR A 128 -22.92 -0.78 -8.58
CA THR A 128 -22.17 0.27 -7.91
C THR A 128 -21.04 -0.37 -7.10
N ARG A 129 -19.86 0.21 -7.19
CA ARG A 129 -18.68 -0.33 -6.49
C ARG A 129 -17.84 0.78 -5.90
N ALA A 130 -17.26 0.49 -4.75
CA ALA A 130 -16.21 1.29 -4.14
C ALA A 130 -14.99 0.38 -3.92
N LEU A 131 -13.93 0.67 -4.65
CA LEU A 131 -12.67 -0.06 -4.60
C LEU A 131 -11.72 0.67 -3.66
N ASP A 132 -10.86 -0.08 -2.97
CA ASP A 132 -9.81 0.46 -2.09
C ASP A 132 -10.35 1.35 -0.96
N THR A 133 -11.50 0.97 -0.38
CA THR A 133 -12.04 1.68 0.79
C THR A 133 -11.36 1.22 2.07
N PRO A 134 -11.42 2.00 3.16
CA PRO A 134 -10.97 1.56 4.48
C PRO A 134 -11.69 0.28 4.98
N LEU A 135 -12.82 -0.05 4.38
CA LEU A 135 -13.63 -1.24 4.70
C LEU A 135 -13.32 -2.44 3.78
N GLY A 136 -12.38 -2.30 2.85
CA GLY A 136 -12.12 -3.24 1.76
C GLY A 136 -12.88 -2.89 0.49
N HIS A 137 -12.89 -3.80 -0.50
CA HIS A 137 -13.75 -3.64 -1.67
C HIS A 137 -15.20 -3.91 -1.32
N ILE A 138 -16.10 -3.06 -1.78
CA ILE A 138 -17.54 -3.19 -1.62
C ILE A 138 -18.16 -3.04 -3.01
N GLU A 139 -18.91 -4.04 -3.46
CA GLU A 139 -19.58 -4.00 -4.74
C GLU A 139 -21.04 -4.42 -4.58
N LEU A 140 -21.97 -3.60 -5.09
CA LEU A 140 -23.38 -3.97 -5.28
C LEU A 140 -23.52 -4.45 -6.72
N ARG A 141 -23.63 -5.76 -6.88
CA ARG A 141 -23.77 -6.44 -8.18
C ARG A 141 -25.25 -6.53 -8.53
N ALA A 142 -25.63 -5.89 -9.63
CA ALA A 142 -26.99 -5.88 -10.15
C ALA A 142 -27.01 -6.35 -11.62
N ASP A 143 -27.82 -5.75 -12.49
CA ASP A 143 -27.91 -6.14 -13.89
C ASP A 143 -26.53 -6.23 -14.56
N GLY A 144 -26.37 -7.26 -15.40
CA GLY A 144 -25.13 -7.46 -16.16
C GLY A 144 -23.98 -8.07 -15.36
N THR A 145 -24.23 -8.57 -14.16
CA THR A 145 -23.22 -9.20 -13.30
C THR A 145 -23.61 -10.59 -12.83
N TYR A 146 -22.69 -11.29 -12.20
CA TYR A 146 -22.95 -12.58 -11.53
C TYR A 146 -22.04 -12.72 -10.31
N VAL A 147 -22.36 -13.61 -9.41
CA VAL A 147 -21.55 -14.01 -8.26
C VAL A 147 -21.32 -15.53 -8.25
N ALA A 148 -20.17 -15.96 -7.75
CA ALA A 148 -19.96 -17.37 -7.45
C ALA A 148 -20.85 -17.77 -6.27
N ALA A 149 -21.58 -18.86 -6.38
CA ALA A 149 -22.55 -19.31 -5.39
C ALA A 149 -22.18 -20.67 -4.79
N PRO A 150 -22.60 -20.98 -3.54
CA PRO A 150 -22.42 -22.30 -2.96
C PRO A 150 -23.01 -23.42 -3.85
N PRO A 151 -22.31 -24.57 -3.94
CA PRO A 151 -21.12 -25.03 -3.25
C PRO A 151 -19.81 -24.81 -4.04
N SER A 152 -19.69 -23.74 -4.82
CA SER A 152 -18.48 -23.43 -5.59
C SER A 152 -17.24 -23.38 -4.69
N VAL A 153 -16.08 -23.68 -5.25
CA VAL A 153 -14.79 -23.65 -4.57
C VAL A 153 -13.98 -22.47 -5.09
N HIS A 154 -13.45 -21.68 -4.18
CA HIS A 154 -12.60 -20.53 -4.54
C HIS A 154 -11.32 -21.01 -5.21
N PRO A 155 -10.91 -20.47 -6.37
CA PRO A 155 -9.80 -21.01 -7.15
C PRO A 155 -8.44 -20.93 -6.45
N GLU A 156 -8.21 -19.88 -5.67
CA GLU A 156 -6.93 -19.63 -4.99
C GLU A 156 -6.84 -20.32 -3.62
N THR A 157 -7.82 -20.07 -2.75
CA THR A 157 -7.80 -20.59 -1.38
C THR A 157 -8.21 -22.06 -1.28
N ARG A 158 -8.87 -22.60 -2.32
CA ARG A 158 -9.49 -23.95 -2.34
C ARG A 158 -10.57 -24.14 -1.25
N GLN A 159 -11.03 -23.05 -0.64
CA GLN A 159 -12.13 -23.11 0.33
C GLN A 159 -13.48 -22.98 -0.39
N PRO A 160 -14.52 -23.68 0.07
CA PRO A 160 -15.85 -23.58 -0.53
C PRO A 160 -16.53 -22.26 -0.16
N TYR A 161 -17.38 -21.78 -1.06
CA TYR A 161 -18.42 -20.81 -0.71
C TYR A 161 -19.46 -21.52 0.14
N THR A 162 -19.73 -21.03 1.33
CA THR A 162 -20.63 -21.67 2.28
C THR A 162 -21.78 -20.77 2.67
N VAL A 163 -22.97 -21.34 2.87
CA VAL A 163 -24.13 -20.60 3.35
C VAL A 163 -23.95 -20.31 4.84
N GLU A 164 -23.94 -19.03 5.20
CA GLU A 164 -23.82 -18.57 6.59
C GLU A 164 -25.20 -18.33 7.21
N LYS A 165 -26.11 -17.68 6.45
CA LYS A 165 -27.51 -17.53 6.85
C LYS A 165 -28.40 -18.16 5.78
N ALA A 166 -29.05 -19.26 6.14
CA ALA A 166 -29.99 -19.98 5.27
C ALA A 166 -31.41 -19.41 5.44
N LEU A 167 -31.58 -18.12 5.16
CA LEU A 167 -32.85 -17.40 5.18
C LEU A 167 -33.35 -17.18 3.77
N ASP A 168 -34.65 -16.93 3.58
CA ASP A 168 -35.19 -16.51 2.29
C ASP A 168 -34.53 -15.17 1.86
N ILE A 169 -34.37 -14.98 0.55
CA ILE A 169 -33.81 -13.74 0.03
C ILE A 169 -34.81 -12.61 0.30
N LEU A 170 -34.40 -11.65 1.10
CA LEU A 170 -35.22 -10.50 1.48
C LEU A 170 -35.54 -9.65 0.24
N ARG A 171 -36.86 -9.37 0.05
CA ARG A 171 -37.33 -8.45 -0.98
C ARG A 171 -37.49 -7.05 -0.41
N VAL A 172 -36.95 -6.06 -1.13
CA VAL A 172 -36.98 -4.64 -0.75
C VAL A 172 -37.51 -3.80 -1.91
N PRO A 173 -38.15 -2.66 -1.67
CA PRO A 173 -38.62 -1.77 -2.75
C PRO A 173 -37.48 -1.27 -3.63
N ASP A 174 -36.42 -0.79 -3.03
CA ASP A 174 -35.21 -0.29 -3.72
C ASP A 174 -33.97 -0.40 -2.81
N LEU A 175 -32.79 -0.09 -3.37
CA LEU A 175 -31.50 -0.09 -2.69
C LEU A 175 -30.78 1.25 -2.84
N ARG A 176 -31.51 2.36 -3.00
CA ARG A 176 -30.93 3.71 -3.21
C ARG A 176 -30.00 4.14 -2.08
N ASP A 177 -30.41 3.85 -0.86
CA ASP A 177 -29.61 4.20 0.33
C ASP A 177 -28.28 3.40 0.37
N VAL A 178 -28.32 2.14 -0.05
CA VAL A 178 -27.13 1.29 -0.19
C VAL A 178 -26.20 1.81 -1.29
N VAL A 179 -26.76 2.21 -2.43
CA VAL A 179 -25.98 2.85 -3.53
C VAL A 179 -25.30 4.11 -3.03
N GLN A 180 -26.03 5.00 -2.37
CA GLN A 180 -25.46 6.24 -1.81
C GLN A 180 -24.36 5.96 -0.78
N TRP A 181 -24.57 4.95 0.06
CA TRP A 181 -23.57 4.52 1.03
C TRP A 181 -22.28 4.03 0.36
N ILE A 182 -22.37 3.25 -0.72
CA ILE A 182 -21.20 2.82 -1.49
C ILE A 182 -20.58 4.00 -2.22
N GLU A 183 -21.37 4.88 -2.83
CA GLU A 183 -20.88 6.05 -3.57
C GLU A 183 -20.16 7.06 -2.68
N ALA A 184 -20.50 7.15 -1.41
CA ALA A 184 -19.81 8.00 -0.45
C ALA A 184 -18.31 7.67 -0.34
N PHE A 185 -17.91 6.43 -0.60
CA PHE A 185 -16.50 6.03 -0.66
C PHE A 185 -15.80 6.41 -1.98
N ASN A 186 -16.54 6.77 -3.04
CA ASN A 186 -16.00 7.11 -4.36
C ASN A 186 -15.84 8.61 -4.60
N THR A 187 -16.37 9.48 -3.74
CA THR A 187 -16.29 10.93 -3.90
C THR A 187 -14.89 11.46 -3.64
N LYS A 188 -14.07 11.47 -4.68
CA LYS A 188 -12.84 12.27 -4.71
C LYS A 188 -13.23 13.75 -4.84
N GLY A 189 -13.32 14.49 -3.74
CA GLY A 189 -13.36 15.94 -3.78
C GLY A 189 -14.55 16.68 -3.18
N ALA A 190 -15.33 16.08 -2.31
CA ALA A 190 -16.12 16.79 -1.29
C ALA A 190 -15.53 16.39 0.05
N ASP A 191 -15.42 17.34 0.98
CA ASP A 191 -14.82 17.19 2.28
C ASP A 191 -14.93 15.75 2.79
N THR A 192 -13.80 15.11 2.94
CA THR A 192 -13.70 13.75 3.45
C THR A 192 -14.52 13.68 4.73
N LEU A 193 -15.65 12.99 4.66
CA LEU A 193 -16.29 12.46 5.87
C LEU A 193 -15.25 11.51 6.45
N ASP A 194 -14.45 12.06 7.35
CA ASP A 194 -13.34 11.38 8.02
C ASP A 194 -13.95 10.36 8.98
N TRP A 195 -14.38 9.20 8.44
CA TRP A 195 -14.70 8.06 9.29
C TRP A 195 -13.37 7.49 9.78
N GLN A 196 -12.91 8.01 10.88
CA GLN A 196 -11.87 7.36 11.67
C GLN A 196 -12.55 6.57 12.79
N PRO A 197 -12.14 5.30 13.02
CA PRO A 197 -12.52 4.65 14.26
C PRO A 197 -12.15 5.60 15.41
N PRO A 198 -12.98 5.70 16.46
CA PRO A 198 -12.71 6.62 17.55
C PRO A 198 -11.31 6.39 18.07
N ARG A 199 -10.44 7.37 17.87
CA ARG A 199 -9.09 7.37 18.43
C ARG A 199 -9.27 7.54 19.94
N ASP A 200 -8.49 6.82 20.72
CA ASP A 200 -8.29 7.17 22.12
C ASP A 200 -7.67 8.57 22.13
N VAL A 201 -8.51 9.56 22.29
CA VAL A 201 -8.08 10.96 22.40
C VAL A 201 -7.46 11.08 23.78
N SER A 202 -6.15 10.94 23.86
CA SER A 202 -5.43 11.30 25.07
C SER A 202 -5.50 12.81 25.22
N LEU A 203 -6.39 13.28 26.10
CA LEU A 203 -6.57 14.68 26.45
C LEU A 203 -5.60 15.10 27.58
N GLY A 204 -4.39 14.56 27.58
CA GLY A 204 -3.43 14.71 28.66
C GLY A 204 -3.88 13.97 29.93
N ASP A 205 -4.02 14.69 31.06
CA ASP A 205 -4.55 14.18 32.32
C ASP A 205 -6.09 14.14 32.36
N LYS A 206 -6.76 14.38 31.26
CA LYS A 206 -8.23 14.41 31.12
C LYS A 206 -8.70 13.31 30.17
N ARG A 207 -9.83 12.71 30.48
CA ARG A 207 -10.55 11.75 29.64
C ARG A 207 -12.01 12.18 29.47
N LEU A 208 -12.68 11.62 28.47
CA LEU A 208 -14.14 11.82 28.32
C LEU A 208 -14.86 11.31 29.57
N ASN A 209 -15.85 12.08 30.02
CA ASN A 209 -16.62 11.75 31.20
C ASN A 209 -17.52 10.54 30.92
N LEU A 210 -17.14 9.37 31.43
CA LEU A 210 -17.87 8.12 31.25
C LEU A 210 -19.27 8.14 31.88
N ARG A 211 -19.46 8.93 32.96
CA ARG A 211 -20.79 9.12 33.54
C ARG A 211 -21.73 9.84 32.59
N LEU A 212 -21.23 10.88 31.90
CA LEU A 212 -22.03 11.61 30.92
C LEU A 212 -22.35 10.74 29.71
N ILE A 213 -21.39 9.91 29.25
CA ILE A 213 -21.65 8.94 28.18
C ILE A 213 -22.73 7.96 28.58
N GLN A 214 -22.75 7.49 29.84
CA GLN A 214 -23.80 6.62 30.35
C GLN A 214 -25.15 7.31 30.41
N VAL A 215 -25.20 8.59 30.86
CA VAL A 215 -26.45 9.38 30.89
C VAL A 215 -27.01 9.54 29.46
N VAL A 216 -26.20 9.82 28.49
CA VAL A 216 -26.58 9.90 27.07
C VAL A 216 -27.08 8.54 26.57
N ALA A 217 -26.44 7.45 26.97
CA ALA A 217 -26.87 6.10 26.60
C ALA A 217 -28.22 5.74 27.18
N ASP A 218 -28.49 6.08 28.45
CA ASP A 218 -29.75 5.83 29.12
C ASP A 218 -30.90 6.65 28.50
N GLU A 219 -30.62 7.89 28.12
CA GLU A 219 -31.58 8.74 27.40
C GLU A 219 -31.90 8.18 26.02
N LEU A 220 -30.90 7.77 25.24
CA LEU A 220 -31.07 7.13 23.94
C LEU A 220 -31.86 5.81 24.07
N ALA A 221 -31.60 5.01 25.11
CA ALA A 221 -32.34 3.78 25.37
C ALA A 221 -33.80 4.05 25.62
N SER A 222 -34.18 5.17 26.29
CA SER A 222 -35.55 5.60 26.48
C SER A 222 -36.29 5.90 25.17
N HIS A 223 -35.52 6.29 24.11
CA HIS A 223 -36.00 6.54 22.75
C HIS A 223 -36.02 5.31 21.84
N ARG A 224 -36.04 4.10 22.41
CA ARG A 224 -36.07 2.81 21.70
C ARG A 224 -34.80 2.47 20.91
N PHE A 225 -33.67 3.03 21.29
CA PHE A 225 -32.39 2.60 20.74
C PHE A 225 -32.04 1.17 21.17
N ARG A 226 -31.42 0.42 20.30
CA ARG A 226 -31.00 -0.97 20.57
C ARG A 226 -29.47 -1.04 20.61
N GLN A 227 -28.95 -1.66 21.66
CA GLN A 227 -27.53 -1.86 21.80
C GLN A 227 -27.07 -3.05 20.97
N ARG A 228 -25.98 -2.85 20.22
CA ARG A 228 -25.25 -3.90 19.52
C ARG A 228 -23.73 -3.66 19.73
N GLY A 229 -23.09 -4.49 20.54
CA GLY A 229 -21.70 -4.28 20.96
C GLY A 229 -21.54 -2.96 21.73
N GLU A 230 -20.58 -2.13 21.29
CA GLU A 230 -20.32 -0.81 21.90
C GLU A 230 -21.21 0.31 21.32
N TRP A 231 -22.18 0.01 20.47
CA TRP A 231 -23.02 1.00 19.79
C TRP A 231 -24.49 0.89 20.16
N LEU A 232 -25.13 2.06 20.35
CA LEU A 232 -26.57 2.19 20.39
C LEU A 232 -27.08 2.70 19.04
N HIS A 233 -28.05 2.02 18.45
CA HIS A 233 -28.64 2.35 17.15
C HIS A 233 -30.10 2.71 17.27
N GLY A 234 -30.51 3.77 16.59
CA GLY A 234 -31.90 4.24 16.58
C GLY A 234 -32.14 5.33 15.54
N SER A 235 -33.34 5.92 15.60
CA SER A 235 -33.70 7.06 14.76
C SER A 235 -32.80 8.28 15.08
N CYS A 236 -32.54 9.14 14.08
CA CYS A 236 -31.70 10.31 14.27
C CYS A 236 -32.23 11.24 15.35
N ILE A 237 -31.35 11.68 16.24
CA ILE A 237 -31.68 12.64 17.31
C ILE A 237 -31.89 14.07 16.79
N ARG A 238 -31.73 14.31 15.47
CA ARG A 238 -32.02 15.56 14.74
C ARG A 238 -33.03 15.29 13.61
N PRO A 239 -34.25 14.83 13.90
CA PRO A 239 -35.22 14.39 12.88
C PRO A 239 -35.63 15.51 11.91
N GLU A 240 -35.52 16.77 12.32
CA GLU A 240 -35.81 17.95 11.52
C GLU A 240 -34.87 18.12 10.30
N ARG A 241 -33.70 17.47 10.31
CA ARG A 241 -32.75 17.46 9.18
C ARG A 241 -33.04 16.37 8.16
N HIS A 242 -33.99 15.50 8.42
CA HIS A 242 -34.38 14.39 7.55
C HIS A 242 -35.67 14.71 6.78
N LYS A 243 -35.67 14.51 5.46
CA LYS A 243 -36.81 14.83 4.56
C LYS A 243 -38.12 14.15 4.98
N ASN A 244 -38.07 12.99 5.68
CA ASN A 244 -39.21 12.19 6.08
C ASN A 244 -39.24 11.87 7.58
N GLY A 245 -38.54 12.68 8.41
CA GLY A 245 -38.53 12.50 9.87
C GLY A 245 -37.85 11.23 10.34
N ASP A 246 -36.81 10.76 9.61
CA ASP A 246 -36.00 9.58 9.91
C ASP A 246 -36.80 8.31 10.26
N ARG A 247 -37.64 7.85 9.32
CA ARG A 247 -38.46 6.64 9.47
C ARG A 247 -37.65 5.35 9.57
N HIS A 248 -36.38 5.39 9.13
CA HIS A 248 -35.42 4.28 9.22
C HIS A 248 -34.27 4.68 10.16
N PRO A 249 -33.90 3.81 11.13
CA PRO A 249 -32.83 4.11 12.09
C PRO A 249 -31.53 4.46 11.40
N SER A 250 -31.10 5.73 11.46
CA SER A 250 -29.95 6.26 10.77
C SER A 250 -28.86 6.79 11.70
N PHE A 251 -29.05 6.73 13.01
CA PHE A 251 -28.12 7.25 14.01
C PHE A 251 -27.53 6.14 14.87
N GLY A 252 -26.22 6.23 15.09
CA GLY A 252 -25.48 5.39 16.04
C GLY A 252 -24.74 6.24 17.06
N PHE A 253 -24.69 5.79 18.32
CA PHE A 253 -23.93 6.38 19.41
C PHE A 253 -22.98 5.34 20.01
N ASN A 254 -21.71 5.67 20.12
CA ASN A 254 -20.69 4.76 20.66
C ASN A 254 -20.52 4.95 22.17
N LEU A 255 -20.73 3.89 22.93
CA LEU A 255 -20.72 3.88 24.41
C LEU A 255 -19.31 4.08 25.02
N ARG A 256 -18.27 3.84 24.25
CA ARG A 256 -16.89 4.00 24.73
C ARG A 256 -16.33 5.39 24.47
N SER A 257 -16.61 5.95 23.29
CA SER A 257 -16.04 7.23 22.84
C SER A 257 -16.99 8.41 22.97
N GLY A 258 -18.27 8.19 23.28
CA GLY A 258 -19.29 9.26 23.31
C GLY A 258 -19.55 9.92 21.95
N TYR A 259 -19.17 9.24 20.87
CA TYR A 259 -19.30 9.73 19.51
C TYR A 259 -20.62 9.31 18.90
N GLY A 260 -21.34 10.26 18.31
CA GLY A 260 -22.55 10.03 17.55
C GLY A 260 -22.33 10.15 16.06
N TYR A 261 -23.00 9.32 15.27
CA TYR A 261 -22.97 9.40 13.81
C TYR A 261 -24.36 9.17 13.21
N CYS A 262 -24.74 10.05 12.29
CA CYS A 262 -25.95 9.89 11.48
C CYS A 262 -25.61 10.04 9.99
N TYR A 263 -26.14 9.15 9.18
CA TYR A 263 -25.85 9.13 7.73
C TYR A 263 -26.27 10.39 6.98
N VAL A 264 -27.24 11.16 7.50
CA VAL A 264 -27.72 12.40 6.90
C VAL A 264 -27.08 13.62 7.57
N CYS A 265 -26.91 13.57 8.90
CA CYS A 265 -26.44 14.71 9.70
C CYS A 265 -24.93 14.73 9.88
N GLY A 266 -24.23 13.63 9.57
CA GLY A 266 -22.79 13.47 9.78
C GLY A 266 -22.41 13.14 11.22
N SER A 267 -21.13 13.38 11.53
CA SER A 267 -20.51 13.15 12.84
C SER A 267 -21.03 14.12 13.90
N MET A 268 -21.17 13.62 15.12
CA MET A 268 -21.54 14.44 16.29
C MET A 268 -20.59 14.11 17.45
N LEU A 269 -19.93 15.12 17.98
CA LEU A 269 -19.17 14.99 19.21
C LEU A 269 -20.10 14.85 20.41
N LEU A 270 -19.62 14.33 21.55
CA LEU A 270 -20.42 14.16 22.75
C LEU A 270 -21.20 15.44 23.15
N LYS A 271 -20.58 16.61 22.98
CA LYS A 271 -21.22 17.91 23.21
C LYS A 271 -22.45 18.11 22.31
N GLU A 272 -22.32 17.82 21.03
CA GLU A 272 -23.40 18.00 20.05
C GLU A 272 -24.52 16.97 20.23
N VAL A 273 -24.19 15.76 20.69
CA VAL A 273 -25.18 14.74 21.08
C VAL A 273 -25.95 15.21 22.31
N CYS A 274 -25.26 15.73 23.34
CA CYS A 274 -25.91 16.30 24.51
C CYS A 274 -26.82 17.48 24.13
N GLU A 275 -26.36 18.39 23.29
CA GLU A 275 -27.17 19.51 22.79
C GLU A 275 -28.44 19.02 22.05
N ALA A 276 -28.32 18.01 21.19
CA ALA A 276 -29.46 17.45 20.45
C ALA A 276 -30.49 16.73 21.37
N LEU A 277 -30.01 16.19 22.49
CA LEU A 277 -30.84 15.53 23.50
C LEU A 277 -31.31 16.48 24.63
N ASN A 278 -30.98 17.78 24.56
CA ASN A 278 -31.22 18.78 25.61
C ASN A 278 -30.62 18.41 26.97
N LEU A 279 -29.48 17.70 26.98
CA LEU A 279 -28.74 17.38 28.19
C LEU A 279 -27.69 18.44 28.46
N ASP A 280 -27.62 18.93 29.71
CA ASP A 280 -26.54 19.85 30.14
C ASP A 280 -25.34 19.07 30.66
N PRO A 281 -24.19 19.07 29.93
CA PRO A 281 -22.98 18.40 30.40
C PRO A 281 -22.51 18.87 31.78
N ALA A 282 -22.74 20.16 32.14
CA ALA A 282 -22.29 20.70 33.40
C ALA A 282 -23.00 20.09 34.59
N ALA A 283 -24.30 19.69 34.43
CA ALA A 283 -25.08 19.02 35.45
C ALA A 283 -24.55 17.61 35.77
N HIS A 284 -23.74 17.04 34.88
CA HIS A 284 -23.20 15.68 34.99
C HIS A 284 -21.66 15.64 35.13
N GLY A 285 -21.04 16.76 35.57
CA GLY A 285 -19.60 16.83 35.82
C GLY A 285 -18.75 17.31 34.62
N GLY A 286 -19.39 17.78 33.55
CA GLY A 286 -18.73 18.31 32.34
C GLY A 286 -18.44 17.25 31.29
N LEU A 287 -17.93 17.66 30.13
CA LEU A 287 -17.58 16.78 29.01
C LEU A 287 -16.35 15.91 29.30
N LEU A 288 -15.44 16.43 30.14
CA LEU A 288 -14.14 15.82 30.47
C LEU A 288 -14.03 15.62 31.98
N GLU A 289 -13.47 14.51 32.40
CA GLU A 289 -13.08 14.24 33.78
C GLU A 289 -11.56 14.04 33.87
N ARG A 290 -10.97 14.25 35.07
CA ARG A 290 -9.56 13.89 35.30
C ARG A 290 -9.41 12.39 35.23
N ALA A 291 -8.41 11.92 34.48
CA ALA A 291 -8.01 10.54 34.54
C ALA A 291 -7.45 10.27 35.93
N ASP A 292 -7.88 9.18 36.61
CA ASP A 292 -7.20 8.74 37.81
C ASP A 292 -5.75 8.45 37.48
N PRO A 293 -4.78 8.89 38.28
CA PRO A 293 -3.38 8.54 38.08
C PRO A 293 -3.28 7.00 38.09
N PRO A 294 -2.41 6.42 37.24
CA PRO A 294 -2.20 4.97 37.25
C PRO A 294 -1.78 4.54 38.67
N PRO A 295 -2.18 3.35 39.14
CA PRO A 295 -1.83 2.90 40.48
C PRO A 295 -0.32 2.94 40.66
N VAL A 296 0.14 3.69 41.66
CA VAL A 296 1.56 3.74 42.04
C VAL A 296 1.91 2.41 42.68
N LEU A 297 2.65 1.57 41.97
CA LEU A 297 3.26 0.40 42.54
C LEU A 297 4.39 0.88 43.45
N SER A 298 4.11 1.02 44.74
CA SER A 298 5.13 1.28 45.75
C SER A 298 5.94 0.01 45.97
N ASN A 299 7.22 0.04 45.63
CA ASN A 299 8.17 -0.95 46.13
C ASN A 299 8.43 -0.66 47.63
N GLU A 300 8.60 -1.70 48.42
CA GLU A 300 8.78 -1.65 49.87
C GLU A 300 9.98 -0.82 50.39
N ASN A 301 10.71 -0.12 49.52
CA ASN A 301 11.90 0.67 49.87
C ASN A 301 11.75 2.18 49.57
N GLY A 302 10.55 2.75 49.53
CA GLY A 302 10.32 4.21 49.66
C GLY A 302 11.01 5.15 48.68
N GLY A 303 11.49 4.68 47.53
CA GLY A 303 12.07 5.50 46.49
C GLY A 303 11.10 5.64 45.29
N VAL A 304 10.68 6.86 45.00
CA VAL A 304 9.95 7.19 43.76
C VAL A 304 10.96 7.14 42.60
N THR A 305 11.03 6.01 41.92
CA THR A 305 11.71 5.96 40.62
C THR A 305 10.68 6.25 39.55
N THR A 306 10.61 7.54 39.13
CA THR A 306 10.15 7.87 37.78
C THR A 306 11.20 7.26 36.86
N GLU A 307 10.85 6.18 36.09
CA GLU A 307 11.69 5.82 34.96
C GLU A 307 11.79 7.07 34.08
N PRO A 308 13.00 7.59 33.85
CA PRO A 308 13.15 8.70 32.92
C PRO A 308 12.65 8.21 31.56
N SER A 309 11.74 8.95 30.93
CA SER A 309 11.48 8.78 29.50
C SER A 309 12.85 8.73 28.82
N PRO A 310 13.12 7.73 27.96
CA PRO A 310 14.38 7.71 27.24
C PRO A 310 14.54 9.08 26.59
N PRO A 311 15.72 9.72 26.73
CA PRO A 311 15.93 11.04 26.17
C PRO A 311 15.57 11.02 24.71
N ASP A 312 14.88 12.07 24.25
CA ASP A 312 14.72 12.27 22.81
C ASP A 312 16.10 12.23 22.18
N PRO A 313 16.27 11.59 21.00
CA PRO A 313 17.53 11.69 20.29
C PRO A 313 17.87 13.17 20.21
N PRO A 314 19.11 13.57 20.56
CA PRO A 314 19.46 14.97 20.67
C PRO A 314 19.07 15.70 19.39
N GLU A 315 18.52 16.91 19.49
CA GLU A 315 18.39 17.86 18.38
C GLU A 315 19.76 18.33 17.86
N GLU A 316 20.81 17.54 18.10
CA GLU A 316 22.12 17.77 17.54
C GLU A 316 22.00 17.76 16.01
N THR A 317 22.56 18.76 15.40
CA THR A 317 22.70 18.85 13.94
C THR A 317 23.21 17.52 13.43
N LEU A 318 22.40 16.87 12.56
CA LEU A 318 22.78 15.60 11.93
C LEU A 318 24.20 15.70 11.39
N PRO A 319 25.13 14.80 11.75
CA PRO A 319 26.52 14.87 11.26
C PRO A 319 26.51 14.85 9.74
N SER A 320 27.41 15.60 9.12
CA SER A 320 27.56 15.51 7.67
C SER A 320 27.94 14.08 7.27
N LEU A 321 27.66 13.66 6.04
CA LEU A 321 27.98 12.30 5.58
C LEU A 321 29.47 11.99 5.77
N SER A 322 30.35 12.99 5.59
CA SER A 322 31.80 12.85 5.77
C SER A 322 32.24 12.66 7.24
N ASP A 323 31.39 13.03 8.19
CA ASP A 323 31.69 12.94 9.62
C ASP A 323 31.16 11.63 10.24
N ILE A 324 30.36 10.86 9.50
CA ILE A 324 29.87 9.55 9.93
C ILE A 324 31.05 8.56 9.95
N ARG A 325 31.26 7.92 11.10
CA ARG A 325 32.25 6.85 11.21
C ARG A 325 31.79 5.62 10.41
N LEU A 326 32.49 5.31 9.34
CA LEU A 326 32.21 4.14 8.52
C LEU A 326 33.23 3.03 8.79
N PRO A 327 32.88 1.74 8.62
CA PRO A 327 33.82 0.65 8.53
C PRO A 327 34.92 0.92 7.50
N ASP A 328 36.14 0.46 7.77
CA ASP A 328 37.32 0.76 6.93
C ASP A 328 37.10 0.42 5.46
N TRP A 329 36.50 -0.74 5.16
CA TRP A 329 36.20 -1.12 3.77
C TRP A 329 35.27 -0.12 3.09
N LEU A 330 34.21 0.28 3.78
CA LEU A 330 33.20 1.20 3.24
C LEU A 330 33.81 2.60 3.03
N SER A 331 34.61 3.07 4.00
CA SER A 331 35.34 4.33 3.90
C SER A 331 36.33 4.35 2.71
N GLN A 332 37.10 3.26 2.50
CA GLN A 332 38.00 3.13 1.38
C GLN A 332 37.27 3.13 0.03
N TYR A 333 36.12 2.42 -0.06
CA TYR A 333 35.30 2.42 -1.25
C TYR A 333 34.75 3.80 -1.56
N VAL A 334 34.11 4.47 -0.58
CA VAL A 334 33.52 5.80 -0.75
C VAL A 334 34.61 6.81 -1.14
N GLY A 335 35.76 6.77 -0.46
CA GLY A 335 36.90 7.66 -0.77
C GLY A 335 37.43 7.49 -2.20
N TRP A 336 37.61 6.24 -2.68
CA TRP A 336 37.97 5.96 -4.05
C TRP A 336 36.87 6.41 -5.04
N ALA A 337 35.65 6.01 -4.82
CA ALA A 337 34.54 6.31 -5.72
C ALA A 337 34.29 7.83 -5.84
N SER A 338 34.44 8.58 -4.73
CA SER A 338 34.32 10.04 -4.70
C SER A 338 35.50 10.77 -5.44
N ARG A 339 36.64 10.15 -5.57
CA ARG A 339 37.75 10.71 -6.41
C ARG A 339 37.49 10.42 -7.89
N VAL A 340 37.10 9.19 -8.24
CA VAL A 340 36.92 8.77 -9.65
C VAL A 340 35.61 9.36 -10.21
N GLY A 341 34.54 9.23 -9.49
CA GLY A 341 33.21 9.76 -9.82
C GLY A 341 32.89 11.07 -9.10
N ASN A 342 33.85 12.03 -9.09
CA ASN A 342 33.81 13.21 -8.23
C ASN A 342 32.63 14.17 -8.48
N GLN A 343 31.93 14.04 -9.60
CA GLN A 343 30.69 14.79 -9.90
C GLN A 343 29.42 14.08 -9.42
N THR A 344 29.57 12.89 -8.83
CA THR A 344 28.47 12.15 -8.23
C THR A 344 28.37 12.50 -6.75
N PRO A 345 27.19 12.83 -6.21
CA PRO A 345 27.00 13.07 -4.79
C PRO A 345 27.48 11.91 -3.93
N GLU A 346 28.12 12.21 -2.80
CA GLU A 346 28.69 11.20 -1.89
C GLU A 346 27.65 10.23 -1.36
N ILE A 347 26.42 10.70 -1.13
CA ILE A 347 25.31 9.85 -0.68
C ILE A 347 25.03 8.68 -1.63
N PHE A 348 25.28 8.84 -2.94
CA PHE A 348 25.10 7.76 -3.90
C PHE A 348 26.28 6.77 -3.85
N HIS A 349 27.50 7.24 -3.63
CA HIS A 349 28.65 6.36 -3.42
C HIS A 349 28.49 5.57 -2.13
N LEU A 350 28.12 6.22 -1.03
CA LEU A 350 27.84 5.57 0.24
C LEU A 350 26.71 4.52 0.10
N GLY A 351 25.60 4.92 -0.52
CA GLY A 351 24.47 4.01 -0.78
C GLY A 351 24.89 2.80 -1.61
N MET A 352 25.72 3.00 -2.64
CA MET A 352 26.25 1.90 -3.46
C MET A 352 27.13 0.94 -2.65
N GLY A 353 28.02 1.46 -1.80
CA GLY A 353 28.86 0.64 -0.92
C GLY A 353 28.06 -0.21 0.04
N ILE A 354 27.06 0.38 0.69
CA ILE A 354 26.14 -0.32 1.59
C ILE A 354 25.37 -1.41 0.83
N TRP A 355 24.86 -1.09 -0.37
CA TRP A 355 24.12 -2.05 -1.19
C TRP A 355 25.00 -3.22 -1.65
N MET A 356 26.26 -2.97 -2.05
CA MET A 356 27.22 -4.04 -2.40
C MET A 356 27.47 -4.98 -1.22
N ALA A 357 27.67 -4.46 -0.02
CA ALA A 357 27.85 -5.27 1.18
C ALA A 357 26.59 -6.07 1.51
N ALA A 358 25.39 -5.45 1.37
CA ALA A 358 24.11 -6.15 1.53
C ALA A 358 23.97 -7.33 0.55
N VAL A 359 24.35 -7.13 -0.72
CA VAL A 359 24.37 -8.20 -1.74
C VAL A 359 25.37 -9.29 -1.37
N ALA A 360 26.57 -8.94 -0.92
CA ALA A 360 27.60 -9.91 -0.51
C ALA A 360 27.15 -10.75 0.69
N ILE A 361 26.45 -10.16 1.66
CA ILE A 361 25.90 -10.86 2.82
C ILE A 361 24.73 -11.76 2.44
N ALA A 362 23.84 -11.31 1.53
CA ALA A 362 22.62 -11.99 1.14
C ALA A 362 21.74 -12.36 2.37
N ARG A 363 21.35 -13.63 2.54
CA ARG A 363 20.58 -14.11 3.69
C ARG A 363 21.43 -14.84 4.73
N ARG A 364 22.73 -14.65 4.71
CA ARG A 364 23.67 -15.42 5.54
C ARG A 364 23.85 -14.88 6.96
N LEU A 365 23.35 -13.67 7.24
CA LEU A 365 23.27 -13.07 8.58
C LEU A 365 21.85 -12.63 8.89
N TYR A 366 21.45 -12.75 10.16
CA TYR A 366 20.17 -12.20 10.63
C TYR A 366 20.26 -11.76 12.09
N VAL A 367 19.34 -10.88 12.47
CA VAL A 367 19.09 -10.54 13.88
C VAL A 367 17.70 -11.07 14.23
N ASP A 368 17.60 -11.80 15.35
CA ASP A 368 16.30 -12.15 15.94
C ASP A 368 15.73 -10.91 16.63
N ALA A 369 14.68 -10.34 16.02
CA ALA A 369 14.04 -9.17 16.60
C ALA A 369 13.22 -9.54 17.83
N ARG A 370 13.21 -8.65 18.85
CA ARG A 370 12.46 -8.87 20.10
C ARG A 370 10.95 -9.07 19.89
N TRP A 371 10.43 -8.70 18.71
CA TRP A 371 9.04 -8.93 18.33
C TRP A 371 8.79 -10.21 17.52
N GLY A 372 9.73 -11.14 17.55
CA GLY A 372 9.54 -12.52 17.09
C GLY A 372 9.74 -12.77 15.59
N VAL A 373 10.35 -11.83 14.86
CA VAL A 373 10.71 -12.02 13.45
C VAL A 373 12.22 -11.91 13.24
N ARG A 374 12.74 -12.54 12.19
CA ARG A 374 14.12 -12.39 11.75
C ARG A 374 14.25 -11.19 10.83
N ILE A 375 15.28 -10.37 11.06
CA ILE A 375 15.63 -9.25 10.19
C ILE A 375 16.89 -9.64 9.43
N PHE A 376 16.83 -9.58 8.11
CA PHE A 376 17.95 -9.79 7.20
C PHE A 376 18.43 -8.46 6.63
N PRO A 377 19.74 -8.32 6.27
CA PRO A 377 20.30 -7.03 5.81
C PRO A 377 20.04 -6.73 4.33
N ASN A 378 18.99 -7.35 3.73
CA ASN A 378 18.56 -7.01 2.39
C ASN A 378 18.05 -5.57 2.31
N LEU A 379 18.39 -4.86 1.24
CA LEU A 379 18.01 -3.46 1.05
C LEU A 379 17.36 -3.21 -0.31
N TYR A 380 16.26 -2.47 -0.30
CA TYR A 380 15.73 -1.79 -1.47
C TYR A 380 16.17 -0.34 -1.39
N MET A 381 16.84 0.15 -2.43
CA MET A 381 17.39 1.50 -2.48
C MET A 381 17.04 2.17 -3.81
N MET A 382 16.91 3.50 -3.78
CA MET A 382 16.61 4.26 -4.98
C MET A 382 17.43 5.54 -5.01
N PHE A 383 18.23 5.73 -6.07
CA PHE A 383 18.96 6.97 -6.33
C PHE A 383 18.10 7.89 -7.19
N ILE A 384 17.72 9.03 -6.64
CA ILE A 384 16.78 9.96 -7.25
C ILE A 384 17.45 11.32 -7.40
N ALA A 385 17.67 11.76 -8.62
CA ALA A 385 18.16 13.08 -8.93
C ALA A 385 17.92 13.40 -10.41
N ASP A 386 18.06 14.66 -10.81
CA ASP A 386 17.92 15.07 -12.21
C ASP A 386 18.99 14.40 -13.10
N THR A 387 18.63 14.22 -14.37
CA THR A 387 19.58 13.70 -15.37
C THR A 387 20.68 14.71 -15.63
N THR A 388 21.86 14.20 -16.02
CA THR A 388 23.01 14.97 -16.47
C THR A 388 23.87 15.54 -15.36
N PHE A 389 23.31 16.25 -14.36
CA PHE A 389 24.09 16.93 -13.32
C PHE A 389 24.70 16.00 -12.26
N TYR A 390 23.88 15.06 -11.76
CA TYR A 390 24.25 14.25 -10.58
C TYR A 390 24.82 12.87 -10.88
N ARG A 391 24.98 12.51 -12.15
CA ARG A 391 25.66 11.28 -12.61
C ARG A 391 25.37 10.02 -11.78
N LYS A 392 24.11 9.80 -11.39
CA LYS A 392 23.63 8.65 -10.57
C LYS A 392 24.16 7.30 -11.06
N THR A 393 24.09 7.08 -12.37
CA THR A 393 24.53 5.84 -13.01
C THR A 393 26.05 5.63 -12.89
N THR A 394 26.84 6.69 -12.65
CA THR A 394 28.29 6.56 -12.39
C THR A 394 28.54 5.86 -11.07
N ALA A 395 27.79 6.17 -9.99
CA ALA A 395 27.92 5.46 -8.71
C ALA A 395 27.69 3.95 -8.90
N TYR A 396 26.62 3.58 -9.64
CA TYR A 396 26.35 2.18 -9.95
C TYR A 396 27.52 1.55 -10.76
N LYS A 397 27.95 2.17 -11.85
CA LYS A 397 29.01 1.62 -12.71
C LYS A 397 30.32 1.36 -11.96
N LEU A 398 30.68 2.22 -11.02
CA LEU A 398 31.86 2.04 -10.18
C LEU A 398 31.69 0.83 -9.24
N GLY A 399 30.53 0.69 -8.61
CA GLY A 399 30.24 -0.48 -7.76
C GLY A 399 30.09 -1.77 -8.56
N ASP A 400 29.48 -1.71 -9.75
CA ASP A 400 29.31 -2.85 -10.65
C ASP A 400 30.64 -3.46 -11.07
N GLN A 401 31.66 -2.63 -11.31
CA GLN A 401 33.04 -3.10 -11.59
C GLN A 401 33.59 -3.95 -10.44
N ILE A 402 33.30 -3.56 -9.19
CA ILE A 402 33.75 -4.27 -8.00
C ILE A 402 32.97 -5.57 -7.82
N LEU A 403 31.64 -5.52 -7.95
CA LEU A 403 30.76 -6.70 -7.83
C LEU A 403 31.11 -7.76 -8.89
N ASN A 404 31.25 -7.35 -10.15
CA ASN A 404 31.61 -8.26 -11.24
C ASN A 404 33.00 -8.87 -11.09
N ALA A 405 33.94 -8.14 -10.49
CA ALA A 405 35.27 -8.66 -10.22
C ALA A 405 35.34 -9.59 -9.02
N ALA A 406 34.55 -9.33 -7.96
CA ALA A 406 34.62 -10.08 -6.72
C ALA A 406 33.58 -11.21 -6.61
N ILE A 407 32.31 -10.95 -6.95
CA ILE A 407 31.15 -11.84 -6.69
C ILE A 407 30.08 -11.75 -7.79
N PRO A 408 30.42 -11.99 -9.08
CA PRO A 408 29.50 -11.78 -10.22
C PRO A 408 28.23 -12.63 -10.15
N HIS A 409 28.29 -13.80 -9.55
CA HIS A 409 27.16 -14.73 -9.39
C HIS A 409 26.07 -14.20 -8.45
N LEU A 410 26.35 -13.21 -7.62
CA LEU A 410 25.37 -12.56 -6.75
C LEU A 410 24.60 -11.43 -7.44
N LEU A 411 24.88 -11.12 -8.71
CA LEU A 411 24.06 -10.21 -9.49
C LEU A 411 23.02 -10.99 -10.29
N MET A 412 21.78 -10.52 -10.23
CA MET A 412 20.67 -11.06 -10.99
C MET A 412 20.58 -10.32 -12.33
N PRO A 413 20.44 -11.02 -13.46
CA PRO A 413 20.10 -10.40 -14.73
C PRO A 413 18.75 -9.67 -14.62
N THR A 414 18.59 -8.52 -15.29
CA THR A 414 17.32 -7.81 -15.33
C THR A 414 16.25 -8.67 -16.00
N PRO A 415 15.18 -9.08 -15.29
CA PRO A 415 14.15 -9.95 -15.85
C PRO A 415 13.28 -9.18 -16.85
N GLY A 416 12.90 -9.87 -17.94
CA GLY A 416 12.05 -9.29 -19.00
C GLY A 416 10.56 -9.34 -18.71
N SER A 417 10.12 -10.14 -17.73
CA SER A 417 8.72 -10.26 -17.30
C SER A 417 8.62 -10.69 -15.83
N PRO A 418 7.41 -10.57 -15.21
CA PRO A 418 7.18 -11.07 -13.85
C PRO A 418 7.50 -12.54 -13.66
N GLU A 419 7.10 -13.39 -14.60
CA GLU A 419 7.35 -14.84 -14.55
C GLU A 419 8.85 -15.12 -14.60
N ARG A 420 9.59 -14.41 -15.48
CA ARG A 420 11.07 -14.52 -15.54
C ARG A 420 11.73 -14.10 -14.25
N PHE A 421 11.15 -13.12 -13.56
CA PHE A 421 11.65 -12.71 -12.25
C PHE A 421 11.41 -13.79 -11.20
N GLN A 422 10.23 -14.39 -11.19
CA GLN A 422 9.88 -15.48 -10.29
C GLN A 422 10.73 -16.73 -10.56
N ASP A 423 10.91 -17.12 -11.84
CA ASP A 423 11.78 -18.23 -12.25
C ASP A 423 13.23 -18.01 -11.81
N ALA A 424 13.75 -16.79 -11.99
CA ALA A 424 15.10 -16.44 -11.56
C ALA A 424 15.29 -16.52 -10.04
N LEU A 425 14.25 -16.16 -9.25
CA LEU A 425 14.24 -16.27 -7.80
C LEU A 425 14.04 -17.73 -7.34
N ALA A 426 13.32 -18.55 -8.11
CA ALA A 426 13.19 -19.99 -7.86
C ALA A 426 14.48 -20.77 -8.15
N GLY A 427 15.47 -20.15 -8.80
CA GLY A 427 16.74 -20.80 -9.11
C GLY A 427 16.66 -21.76 -10.30
N HIS A 428 15.72 -21.55 -11.21
CA HIS A 428 15.65 -22.35 -12.42
C HIS A 428 16.84 -22.04 -13.33
N ALA A 429 17.49 -23.10 -13.85
CA ALA A 429 18.56 -22.93 -14.81
C ALA A 429 18.01 -22.31 -16.13
N PRO A 430 18.78 -21.44 -16.80
CA PRO A 430 18.34 -20.89 -18.07
C PRO A 430 18.19 -21.99 -19.14
N ALA A 431 17.24 -21.87 -20.05
CA ALA A 431 16.92 -22.87 -21.06
C ALA A 431 18.10 -23.27 -22.00
N ASN A 432 19.13 -22.43 -22.07
CA ASN A 432 20.34 -22.68 -22.83
C ASN A 432 21.54 -23.11 -21.97
N PHE A 433 21.33 -23.54 -20.72
CA PHE A 433 22.37 -23.87 -19.75
C PHE A 433 23.43 -24.81 -20.34
N ASP A 434 23.02 -25.91 -20.96
CA ASP A 434 23.94 -26.90 -21.54
C ASP A 434 24.77 -26.37 -22.72
N LYS A 435 24.38 -25.23 -23.29
CA LYS A 435 25.09 -24.57 -24.40
C LYS A 435 26.06 -23.49 -23.94
N LEU A 436 26.07 -23.17 -22.64
CA LEU A 436 26.97 -22.16 -22.09
C LEU A 436 28.40 -22.73 -21.97
N PRO A 437 29.44 -21.87 -22.09
CA PRO A 437 30.81 -22.24 -21.73
C PRO A 437 30.87 -22.77 -20.28
N GLN A 438 31.79 -23.67 -19.98
CA GLN A 438 31.92 -24.30 -18.65
C GLN A 438 32.05 -23.28 -17.52
N GLU A 439 32.83 -22.20 -17.75
CA GLU A 439 32.96 -21.11 -16.76
C GLU A 439 31.62 -20.44 -16.45
N HIS A 440 30.79 -20.18 -17.46
CA HIS A 440 29.46 -19.62 -17.30
C HIS A 440 28.49 -20.60 -16.64
N GLN A 441 28.59 -21.89 -16.94
CA GLN A 441 27.81 -22.93 -16.26
C GLN A 441 28.14 -22.96 -14.75
N ALA A 442 29.43 -22.90 -14.39
CA ALA A 442 29.87 -22.84 -13.00
C ALA A 442 29.30 -21.61 -12.26
N ASN A 443 29.34 -20.44 -12.90
CA ASN A 443 28.74 -19.23 -12.33
C ASN A 443 27.22 -19.35 -12.16
N VAL A 444 26.51 -20.00 -13.10
CA VAL A 444 25.06 -20.26 -12.97
C VAL A 444 24.78 -21.17 -11.79
N LEU A 445 25.53 -22.27 -11.65
CA LEU A 445 25.38 -23.21 -10.53
C LEU A 445 25.63 -22.54 -9.17
N GLU A 446 26.65 -21.68 -9.11
CA GLU A 446 26.93 -20.91 -7.89
C GLU A 446 25.81 -19.90 -7.61
N ALA A 447 25.32 -19.20 -8.65
CA ALA A 447 24.19 -18.29 -8.53
C ALA A 447 22.89 -18.97 -8.05
N MET A 448 22.68 -20.23 -8.41
CA MET A 448 21.49 -21.00 -7.98
C MET A 448 21.45 -21.23 -6.47
N LYS A 449 22.60 -21.32 -5.79
CA LYS A 449 22.67 -21.42 -4.31
C LYS A 449 22.09 -20.19 -3.64
N PHE A 450 22.14 -19.04 -4.29
CA PHE A 450 21.68 -17.74 -3.81
C PHE A 450 20.42 -17.24 -4.56
N ALA A 451 19.74 -18.08 -5.30
CA ALA A 451 18.72 -17.70 -6.29
C ALA A 451 17.84 -16.50 -5.89
N ALA A 452 17.16 -16.59 -4.75
CA ALA A 452 16.26 -15.57 -4.24
C ALA A 452 16.94 -14.50 -3.34
N GLN A 453 18.27 -14.49 -3.28
CA GLN A 453 19.06 -13.64 -2.37
C GLN A 453 19.98 -12.67 -3.10
N ARG A 454 19.90 -12.64 -4.44
CA ARG A 454 20.81 -11.87 -5.28
C ARG A 454 20.43 -10.39 -5.38
N GLY A 455 21.39 -9.56 -5.75
CA GLY A 455 21.19 -8.15 -6.05
C GLY A 455 20.57 -7.94 -7.43
N LEU A 456 19.56 -7.09 -7.53
CA LEU A 456 18.95 -6.64 -8.79
C LEU A 456 19.22 -5.14 -8.97
N PHE A 457 19.88 -4.77 -10.06
CA PHE A 457 19.97 -3.38 -10.49
C PHE A 457 18.96 -3.07 -11.58
N LYS A 458 18.30 -1.92 -11.46
CA LYS A 458 17.37 -1.40 -12.46
C LYS A 458 17.66 0.04 -12.80
N ASP A 459 18.30 0.27 -13.96
CA ASP A 459 18.38 1.61 -14.54
C ASP A 459 16.96 2.02 -14.97
N GLU A 460 16.57 3.24 -14.64
CA GLU A 460 15.21 3.78 -14.82
C GLU A 460 14.12 2.89 -14.19
N ILE A 461 14.16 2.74 -12.86
CA ILE A 461 13.18 1.93 -12.11
C ILE A 461 11.74 2.46 -12.22
N ALA A 462 11.56 3.76 -12.49
CA ALA A 462 10.25 4.34 -12.75
C ALA A 462 9.52 3.67 -13.93
N GLY A 463 10.26 3.20 -14.92
CA GLY A 463 9.70 2.42 -16.03
C GLY A 463 9.08 1.10 -15.57
N LEU A 464 9.68 0.44 -14.56
CA LEU A 464 9.13 -0.76 -13.93
C LEU A 464 7.86 -0.45 -13.15
N PHE A 465 7.84 0.63 -12.37
CA PHE A 465 6.65 1.05 -11.62
C PHE A 465 5.50 1.46 -12.56
N GLY A 466 5.80 2.18 -13.63
CA GLY A 466 4.81 2.50 -14.67
C GLY A 466 4.23 1.26 -15.35
N ALA A 467 5.01 0.18 -15.45
CA ALA A 467 4.55 -1.08 -16.02
C ALA A 467 3.58 -1.85 -15.11
N PHE A 468 3.58 -1.64 -13.79
CA PHE A 468 2.61 -2.27 -12.86
C PHE A 468 1.15 -1.96 -13.19
N LYS A 469 0.90 -0.89 -13.94
CA LYS A 469 -0.44 -0.52 -14.43
C LYS A 469 -0.94 -1.40 -15.59
N ARG A 470 -0.10 -2.29 -16.13
CA ARG A 470 -0.44 -3.20 -17.23
C ARG A 470 -0.91 -4.54 -16.67
N ASP A 471 -1.96 -5.11 -17.23
CA ASP A 471 -2.60 -6.33 -16.73
C ASP A 471 -1.61 -7.49 -16.53
N TYR A 472 -0.67 -7.69 -17.46
CA TYR A 472 0.33 -8.77 -17.36
C TYR A 472 1.43 -8.52 -16.32
N MET A 473 1.50 -7.30 -15.75
CA MET A 473 2.41 -6.93 -14.66
C MET A 473 1.67 -6.83 -13.32
N ALA A 474 0.35 -7.03 -13.33
CA ALA A 474 -0.44 -7.09 -12.11
C ALA A 474 0.12 -8.17 -11.18
N GLY A 475 0.21 -7.89 -9.90
CA GLY A 475 0.77 -8.81 -8.91
C GLY A 475 2.30 -8.78 -8.78
N LEU A 476 3.08 -8.19 -9.72
CA LEU A 476 4.53 -8.04 -9.51
C LEU A 476 4.84 -7.09 -8.36
N LYS A 477 4.05 -6.04 -8.20
CA LYS A 477 4.17 -5.10 -7.10
C LYS A 477 3.97 -5.81 -5.76
N ASP A 478 2.87 -6.54 -5.60
CA ASP A 478 2.55 -7.28 -4.37
C ASP A 478 3.62 -8.33 -4.08
N PHE A 479 4.10 -9.00 -5.13
CA PHE A 479 5.20 -9.94 -5.01
C PHE A 479 6.51 -9.27 -4.54
N MET A 480 6.84 -8.08 -5.03
CA MET A 480 8.01 -7.32 -4.54
C MET A 480 7.85 -6.90 -3.06
N LEU A 481 6.62 -6.60 -2.63
CA LEU A 481 6.33 -6.31 -1.22
C LEU A 481 6.52 -7.57 -0.35
N GLU A 482 6.04 -8.73 -0.82
CA GLU A 482 6.14 -10.02 -0.13
C GLU A 482 7.59 -10.45 0.06
N ILE A 483 8.42 -10.41 -1.00
CA ILE A 483 9.81 -10.87 -0.93
C ILE A 483 10.75 -9.92 -0.17
N TYR A 484 10.37 -8.64 0.03
CA TYR A 484 11.13 -7.71 0.86
C TYR A 484 11.19 -8.17 2.32
N ASP A 485 10.12 -8.76 2.84
CA ASP A 485 10.00 -9.22 4.22
C ASP A 485 10.68 -10.59 4.44
N CYS A 486 11.44 -11.08 3.45
CA CYS A 486 12.31 -12.25 3.50
C CYS A 486 11.61 -13.55 3.94
N PRO A 487 10.51 -13.97 3.34
CA PRO A 487 9.83 -15.21 3.68
C PRO A 487 10.73 -16.43 3.44
N ASP A 488 10.55 -17.47 4.26
CA ASP A 488 11.26 -18.73 4.11
C ASP A 488 10.78 -19.51 2.88
N PHE A 489 9.51 -19.34 2.50
CA PHE A 489 8.89 -20.06 1.42
C PHE A 489 7.80 -19.25 0.72
N ILE A 490 7.83 -19.25 -0.63
CA ILE A 490 6.76 -18.73 -1.49
C ILE A 490 6.58 -19.75 -2.62
N ALA A 491 5.32 -20.10 -2.92
CA ALA A 491 4.98 -20.85 -4.11
C ALA A 491 4.12 -19.99 -5.04
N LYS A 492 4.52 -19.87 -6.29
CA LYS A 492 3.79 -19.14 -7.33
C LYS A 492 3.58 -20.04 -8.54
N GLU A 493 2.37 -20.11 -9.03
CA GLU A 493 2.07 -20.82 -10.27
C GLU A 493 2.41 -19.90 -11.45
N THR A 494 3.24 -20.42 -12.38
CA THR A 494 3.65 -19.73 -13.60
C THR A 494 3.23 -20.53 -14.81
N GLN A 495 3.30 -19.97 -16.01
CA GLN A 495 3.01 -20.73 -17.25
C GLN A 495 3.96 -21.91 -17.45
N ALA A 496 5.16 -21.87 -16.89
CA ALA A 496 6.14 -22.95 -16.94
C ALA A 496 5.94 -24.02 -15.86
N GLY A 497 5.01 -23.81 -14.91
CA GLY A 497 4.75 -24.68 -13.77
C GLY A 497 4.88 -23.96 -12.43
N LEU A 498 5.02 -24.72 -11.35
CA LEU A 498 5.13 -24.17 -9.99
C LEU A 498 6.55 -23.63 -9.74
N ALA A 499 6.67 -22.31 -9.58
CA ALA A 499 7.90 -21.69 -9.11
C ALA A 499 7.92 -21.70 -7.57
N VAL A 500 8.86 -22.44 -7.00
CA VAL A 500 9.08 -22.53 -5.56
C VAL A 500 10.27 -21.66 -5.18
N ILE A 501 10.01 -20.55 -4.51
CA ILE A 501 11.02 -19.60 -4.08
C ILE A 501 11.29 -19.84 -2.61
N ARG A 502 12.54 -20.09 -2.26
CA ARG A 502 12.95 -20.38 -0.89
C ARG A 502 13.95 -19.36 -0.40
N ASN A 503 13.86 -19.04 0.89
CA ASN A 503 14.80 -18.18 1.58
C ASN A 503 15.01 -16.84 0.85
N ALA A 504 13.93 -16.17 0.46
CA ALA A 504 14.00 -14.91 -0.24
C ALA A 504 14.66 -13.81 0.62
N ALA A 505 15.61 -13.07 0.05
CA ALA A 505 16.18 -11.85 0.62
C ALA A 505 16.86 -11.03 -0.49
N PRO A 506 16.16 -10.67 -1.58
CA PRO A 506 16.77 -9.91 -2.66
C PRO A 506 17.10 -8.49 -2.20
N SER A 507 18.19 -7.93 -2.72
CA SER A 507 18.51 -6.51 -2.59
C SER A 507 18.28 -5.81 -3.94
N ILE A 508 17.52 -4.73 -3.95
CA ILE A 508 17.16 -4.01 -5.19
C ILE A 508 17.75 -2.61 -5.16
N LEU A 509 18.47 -2.23 -6.23
CA LEU A 509 18.91 -0.86 -6.46
C LEU A 509 18.27 -0.30 -7.73
N GLY A 510 17.52 0.76 -7.57
CA GLY A 510 16.93 1.50 -8.67
C GLY A 510 17.55 2.88 -8.86
N VAL A 511 17.59 3.34 -10.10
CA VAL A 511 17.99 4.71 -10.44
C VAL A 511 16.84 5.37 -11.19
N THR A 512 16.53 6.63 -10.88
CA THR A 512 15.47 7.37 -11.59
C THR A 512 15.62 8.89 -11.43
N THR A 513 14.73 9.63 -12.10
CA THR A 513 14.60 11.08 -11.93
C THR A 513 13.33 11.41 -11.14
N PRO A 514 13.24 12.57 -10.47
CA PRO A 514 11.99 13.02 -9.85
C PRO A 514 10.83 13.06 -10.84
N ALA A 515 11.07 13.55 -12.06
CA ALA A 515 10.05 13.59 -13.12
C ALA A 515 9.59 12.19 -13.57
N GLY A 516 10.53 11.25 -13.74
CA GLY A 516 10.24 9.85 -14.04
C GLY A 516 9.38 9.23 -12.95
N LEU A 517 9.79 9.40 -11.69
CA LEU A 517 9.08 8.87 -10.53
C LEU A 517 7.65 9.44 -10.41
N SER A 518 7.50 10.77 -10.52
CA SER A 518 6.19 11.46 -10.53
C SER A 518 5.24 10.95 -11.62
N SER A 519 5.78 10.56 -12.78
CA SER A 519 4.96 10.04 -13.88
C SER A 519 4.51 8.60 -13.69
N ALA A 520 5.29 7.82 -12.96
CA ALA A 520 5.09 6.39 -12.76
C ALA A 520 4.23 6.07 -11.54
N LEU A 521 4.39 6.84 -10.46
CA LEU A 521 3.74 6.62 -9.17
C LEU A 521 2.38 7.30 -9.05
N SER A 522 1.54 6.73 -8.23
CA SER A 522 0.31 7.31 -7.72
C SER A 522 0.45 7.62 -6.22
N VAL A 523 -0.49 8.36 -5.63
CA VAL A 523 -0.55 8.57 -4.18
C VAL A 523 -0.62 7.23 -3.44
N ALA A 524 -1.39 6.28 -3.98
CA ALA A 524 -1.52 4.93 -3.42
C ALA A 524 -0.18 4.17 -3.33
N ASP A 525 0.83 4.50 -4.13
CA ASP A 525 2.15 3.84 -4.07
C ASP A 525 2.98 4.23 -2.84
N TRP A 526 2.62 5.34 -2.20
CA TRP A 526 3.14 5.71 -0.89
C TRP A 526 2.40 4.96 0.22
N ASP A 527 1.07 4.87 0.13
CA ASP A 527 0.20 4.30 1.18
C ASP A 527 0.28 2.77 1.23
N ASN A 528 0.33 2.10 0.06
CA ASN A 528 0.37 0.64 -0.03
C ASN A 528 1.73 0.00 0.32
N GLY A 529 2.69 0.79 0.76
CA GLY A 529 3.96 0.32 1.30
C GLY A 529 5.06 0.01 0.30
N LEU A 530 4.90 0.31 -1.01
CA LEU A 530 5.96 0.08 -2.00
C LEU A 530 7.14 1.03 -1.75
N LEU A 531 6.91 2.34 -1.83
CA LEU A 531 7.97 3.34 -1.58
C LEU A 531 8.54 3.29 -0.16
N PRO A 532 7.74 3.09 0.89
CA PRO A 532 8.26 2.90 2.24
C PRO A 532 9.31 1.79 2.41
N ARG A 533 9.36 0.82 1.51
CA ARG A 533 10.38 -0.24 1.54
C ARG A 533 11.71 0.18 0.91
N PHE A 534 11.73 1.26 0.15
CA PHE A 534 12.94 1.80 -0.44
C PHE A 534 13.60 2.84 0.46
N ALA A 535 14.91 2.72 0.67
CA ALA A 535 15.73 3.83 1.11
C ALA A 535 15.83 4.82 -0.07
N LEU A 536 15.26 6.00 0.09
CA LEU A 536 15.25 7.04 -0.94
C LEU A 536 16.46 7.95 -0.74
N LEU A 537 17.33 8.02 -1.74
CA LEU A 537 18.54 8.83 -1.70
C LEU A 537 18.46 9.94 -2.75
N THR A 538 18.65 11.19 -2.31
CA THR A 538 18.72 12.36 -3.19
C THR A 538 19.83 13.30 -2.68
N PRO A 539 20.49 14.07 -3.56
CA PRO A 539 21.50 15.02 -3.15
C PRO A 539 21.01 16.03 -2.12
N GLU A 540 21.91 16.53 -1.32
CA GLU A 540 21.63 17.65 -0.41
C GLU A 540 21.42 18.95 -1.20
N PRO A 541 20.62 19.90 -0.65
CA PRO A 541 20.29 21.14 -1.38
C PRO A 541 21.50 22.02 -1.69
N ASP A 542 22.53 21.93 -0.86
CA ASP A 542 23.77 22.71 -0.99
C ASP A 542 24.88 21.96 -1.76
N TYR A 543 24.55 20.80 -2.36
CA TYR A 543 25.52 20.08 -3.18
C TYR A 543 26.09 20.97 -4.28
N LYS A 544 27.41 21.19 -4.21
CA LYS A 544 28.15 21.98 -5.19
C LYS A 544 28.76 21.06 -6.24
N GLU A 545 28.38 21.30 -7.49
CA GLU A 545 28.98 20.60 -8.61
C GLU A 545 30.50 20.89 -8.68
N ARG A 546 31.29 19.82 -8.86
CA ARG A 546 32.73 19.97 -9.06
C ARG A 546 33.03 20.23 -10.54
N PRO A 547 33.75 21.30 -10.86
CA PRO A 547 33.92 21.75 -12.25
C PRO A 547 34.82 20.81 -13.10
N THR A 548 35.64 19.98 -12.46
CA THR A 548 36.55 19.08 -13.12
C THR A 548 36.14 17.62 -12.95
N LEU A 549 36.29 16.83 -14.00
CA LEU A 549 36.13 15.38 -13.94
C LEU A 549 37.16 14.75 -12.99
N GLY A 550 36.78 13.68 -12.31
CA GLY A 550 37.69 12.85 -11.54
C GLY A 550 38.76 12.19 -12.41
N GLN A 551 39.84 11.75 -11.78
CA GLN A 551 40.90 11.01 -12.46
C GLN A 551 40.51 9.54 -12.61
N ALA A 552 40.88 8.94 -13.74
CA ALA A 552 40.72 7.49 -13.94
C ALA A 552 41.69 6.75 -13.01
N GLU A 553 41.12 6.04 -12.04
CA GLU A 553 41.83 5.23 -11.06
C GLU A 553 41.20 3.84 -10.99
N ARG A 554 42.03 2.80 -11.02
CA ARG A 554 41.53 1.42 -10.85
C ARG A 554 41.01 1.22 -9.42
N PRO A 555 40.00 0.33 -9.23
CA PRO A 555 39.55 0.00 -7.89
C PRO A 555 40.73 -0.47 -7.02
N PRO A 556 40.86 0.01 -5.78
CA PRO A 556 41.90 -0.46 -4.86
C PRO A 556 41.79 -1.97 -4.63
N THR A 557 42.90 -2.67 -4.62
CA THR A 557 42.94 -4.12 -4.35
C THR A 557 42.25 -4.43 -3.01
N ALA A 558 42.43 -3.59 -1.99
CA ALA A 558 41.81 -3.76 -0.68
C ALA A 558 40.28 -3.70 -0.75
N VAL A 559 39.67 -2.90 -1.63
CA VAL A 559 38.23 -2.86 -1.84
C VAL A 559 37.73 -4.15 -2.48
N LEU A 560 38.44 -4.64 -3.51
CA LEU A 560 38.05 -5.91 -4.17
C LEU A 560 38.22 -7.10 -3.23
N SER A 561 39.37 -7.22 -2.57
CA SER A 561 39.66 -8.32 -1.64
C SER A 561 38.82 -8.27 -0.39
N GLY A 562 38.46 -7.09 0.12
CA GLY A 562 37.62 -6.94 1.30
C GLY A 562 36.18 -7.37 1.05
N LEU A 563 35.60 -7.04 -0.13
CA LEU A 563 34.27 -7.54 -0.48
C LEU A 563 34.26 -9.06 -0.67
N ARG A 564 35.33 -9.61 -1.26
CA ARG A 564 35.50 -11.05 -1.41
C ARG A 564 35.68 -11.72 -0.05
N ALA A 565 36.48 -11.14 0.85
CA ALA A 565 36.65 -11.63 2.22
C ALA A 565 35.34 -11.67 3.01
N LEU A 566 34.51 -10.61 2.89
CA LEU A 566 33.15 -10.60 3.48
C LEU A 566 32.30 -11.77 2.95
N TYR A 567 32.34 -12.00 1.65
CA TYR A 567 31.61 -13.10 1.03
C TYR A 567 32.13 -14.47 1.52
N ASP A 568 33.45 -14.67 1.58
CA ASP A 568 34.08 -15.95 1.92
C ASP A 568 34.00 -16.28 3.43
N ALA A 569 33.95 -15.27 4.30
CA ALA A 569 33.88 -15.44 5.75
C ALA A 569 32.51 -15.92 6.25
N LEU A 570 31.44 -15.67 5.47
CA LEU A 570 30.10 -16.03 5.87
C LEU A 570 29.74 -17.48 5.50
N PRO A 571 28.85 -18.14 6.28
CA PRO A 571 28.42 -19.51 5.98
C PRO A 571 27.93 -19.63 4.54
N MET A 572 28.43 -20.63 3.81
CA MET A 572 27.96 -20.91 2.45
C MET A 572 26.61 -21.65 2.52
N PRO A 573 25.65 -21.36 1.60
CA PRO A 573 24.41 -22.10 1.54
C PRO A 573 24.67 -23.60 1.32
N GLU A 574 24.11 -24.44 2.19
CA GLU A 574 24.14 -25.89 2.08
C GLU A 574 22.78 -26.39 1.65
N GLN A 575 22.76 -27.43 0.82
CA GLN A 575 21.52 -28.03 0.36
C GLN A 575 20.97 -28.98 1.44
N SER A 576 19.75 -28.72 1.87
CA SER A 576 18.96 -29.62 2.71
C SER A 576 17.70 -30.06 1.97
N GLY A 577 16.90 -30.96 2.57
CA GLY A 577 15.67 -31.48 1.93
C GLY A 577 14.66 -30.40 1.51
N ASP A 578 14.74 -29.22 2.08
CA ASP A 578 13.87 -28.07 1.86
C ASP A 578 14.55 -26.90 1.12
N GLY A 579 15.78 -27.08 0.60
CA GLY A 579 16.50 -26.13 -0.24
C GLY A 579 17.86 -25.69 0.29
N TRP A 580 18.37 -24.57 -0.24
CA TRP A 580 19.67 -24.00 0.15
C TRP A 580 19.53 -23.11 1.39
N HIS A 581 20.30 -23.39 2.43
CA HIS A 581 20.28 -22.65 3.69
C HIS A 581 21.69 -22.20 4.10
N ALA A 582 21.80 -20.96 4.55
CA ALA A 582 22.91 -20.46 5.32
C ALA A 582 22.43 -19.26 6.12
N ALA A 583 22.45 -19.34 7.43
CA ALA A 583 22.07 -18.20 8.24
C ALA A 583 22.76 -18.30 9.63
N GLN A 584 23.49 -17.24 9.97
CA GLN A 584 24.14 -17.08 11.27
C GLN A 584 23.47 -15.93 12.02
N ALA A 585 23.12 -16.16 13.28
CA ALA A 585 22.58 -15.13 14.15
C ALA A 585 23.66 -14.10 14.49
N LEU A 586 23.32 -12.84 14.32
CA LEU A 586 24.11 -11.68 14.69
C LEU A 586 23.59 -11.16 16.04
N LYS A 587 24.44 -11.10 17.04
CA LYS A 587 24.07 -10.60 18.36
C LYS A 587 23.95 -9.09 18.34
N MET A 588 23.05 -8.57 19.17
CA MET A 588 22.87 -7.14 19.38
C MET A 588 22.88 -6.82 20.86
N SER A 589 23.58 -5.76 21.27
CA SER A 589 23.63 -5.34 22.68
C SER A 589 22.24 -4.92 23.18
N VAL A 590 22.03 -4.99 24.49
CA VAL A 590 20.79 -4.51 25.11
C VAL A 590 20.63 -3.02 24.84
N GLN A 591 21.72 -2.26 24.96
CA GLN A 591 21.76 -0.81 24.73
C GLN A 591 21.37 -0.45 23.29
N SER A 592 21.92 -1.18 22.31
CA SER A 592 21.55 -0.97 20.89
C SER A 592 20.07 -1.30 20.62
N TRP A 593 19.52 -2.34 21.30
CA TRP A 593 18.08 -2.64 21.23
C TRP A 593 17.23 -1.52 21.81
N ASP A 594 17.60 -1.00 22.98
CA ASP A 594 16.88 0.07 23.65
C ASP A 594 16.94 1.37 22.82
N ALA A 595 18.10 1.67 22.23
CA ALA A 595 18.26 2.79 21.29
C ALA A 595 17.40 2.62 20.03
N CYS A 596 17.32 1.41 19.46
CA CYS A 596 16.44 1.09 18.35
C CYS A 596 14.95 1.33 18.70
N GLN A 597 14.54 0.89 19.88
CA GLN A 597 13.17 1.11 20.37
C GLN A 597 12.88 2.60 20.61
N ALA A 598 13.84 3.33 21.20
CA ALA A 598 13.72 4.77 21.40
C ALA A 598 13.57 5.52 20.06
N TYR A 599 14.37 5.14 19.06
CA TYR A 599 14.23 5.71 17.70
C TYR A 599 12.91 5.36 17.04
N SER A 600 12.43 4.12 17.16
CA SER A 600 11.11 3.73 16.68
C SER A 600 9.99 4.55 17.32
N ASN A 601 10.08 4.80 18.63
CA ASN A 601 9.13 5.62 19.37
C ASN A 601 9.21 7.10 18.95
N TYR A 602 10.42 7.64 18.73
CA TYR A 602 10.63 8.97 18.19
C TYR A 602 9.93 9.13 16.82
N LEU A 603 10.17 8.22 15.88
CA LEU A 603 9.54 8.25 14.57
C LEU A 603 8.01 8.18 14.63
N ARG A 604 7.46 7.39 15.56
CA ARG A 604 6.00 7.36 15.80
C ARG A 604 5.47 8.70 16.29
N ARG A 605 6.19 9.37 17.21
CA ARG A 605 5.80 10.71 17.67
C ARG A 605 5.79 11.71 16.54
N GLN A 606 6.77 11.64 15.60
CA GLN A 606 6.79 12.50 14.41
C GLN A 606 5.59 12.26 13.47
N CYS A 607 4.97 11.10 13.54
CA CYS A 607 3.75 10.78 12.77
C CYS A 607 2.46 11.23 13.46
N ASP A 608 2.54 11.89 14.63
CA ASP A 608 1.35 12.35 15.35
C ASP A 608 0.69 13.53 14.61
N PRO A 609 -0.55 13.40 14.18
CA PRO A 609 -1.25 14.46 13.43
C PRO A 609 -1.57 15.70 14.28
N ARG A 610 -1.33 15.63 15.60
CA ARG A 610 -1.57 16.74 16.55
C ARG A 610 -0.38 17.70 16.69
N LEU A 611 0.74 17.41 16.05
CA LEU A 611 1.89 18.32 16.02
C LEU A 611 1.50 19.64 15.31
N GLU A 612 2.12 20.74 15.71
CA GLU A 612 1.91 22.05 15.06
C GLU A 612 2.18 21.99 13.54
N THR A 613 3.16 21.19 13.14
CA THR A 613 3.47 20.89 11.75
C THR A 613 3.34 19.35 11.54
N PRO A 614 2.14 18.86 11.20
CA PRO A 614 1.95 17.44 10.98
C PRO A 614 2.81 16.92 9.83
N LEU A 615 3.37 15.74 10.01
CA LEU A 615 4.06 15.03 8.93
C LEU A 615 3.08 14.70 7.80
N ASP A 616 3.52 14.93 6.55
CA ASP A 616 2.74 14.49 5.38
C ASP A 616 2.45 12.99 5.46
N ASP A 617 1.19 12.61 5.24
CA ASP A 617 0.71 11.23 5.38
C ASP A 617 1.51 10.25 4.51
N ARG A 618 1.96 10.68 3.35
CA ARG A 618 2.79 9.89 2.44
C ARG A 618 4.13 9.47 3.03
N LEU A 619 4.69 10.26 3.96
CA LEU A 619 5.96 9.94 4.64
C LEU A 619 5.79 9.00 5.83
N LYS A 620 4.59 8.85 6.38
CA LYS A 620 4.34 8.00 7.57
C LYS A 620 4.80 6.56 7.38
N GLY A 621 4.57 6.00 6.20
CA GLY A 621 5.04 4.66 5.86
C GLY A 621 6.56 4.54 5.84
N VAL A 622 7.26 5.57 5.33
CA VAL A 622 8.74 5.65 5.33
C VAL A 622 9.26 5.70 6.77
N TYR A 623 8.71 6.61 7.60
CA TYR A 623 9.08 6.75 9.00
C TYR A 623 8.88 5.45 9.78
N GLY A 624 7.79 4.74 9.53
CA GLY A 624 7.52 3.45 10.17
C GLY A 624 8.58 2.37 9.92
N ARG A 625 9.42 2.51 8.88
CA ARG A 625 10.43 1.52 8.49
C ARG A 625 11.88 1.95 8.74
N LEU A 626 12.14 3.22 9.02
CA LEU A 626 13.50 3.73 9.17
C LEU A 626 14.30 3.05 10.28
N HIS A 627 13.68 2.70 11.42
CA HIS A 627 14.37 1.99 12.50
C HIS A 627 14.85 0.59 12.07
N VAL A 628 14.09 -0.12 11.21
CA VAL A 628 14.51 -1.40 10.63
C VAL A 628 15.60 -1.18 9.58
N GLN A 629 15.51 -0.11 8.77
CA GLN A 629 16.55 0.23 7.80
C GLN A 629 17.87 0.61 8.51
N ALA A 630 17.81 1.38 9.59
CA ALA A 630 18.97 1.68 10.42
C ALA A 630 19.61 0.40 10.97
N MET A 631 18.81 -0.54 11.47
CA MET A 631 19.29 -1.84 11.93
C MET A 631 19.98 -2.65 10.82
N LYS A 632 19.40 -2.68 9.60
CA LYS A 632 20.02 -3.37 8.46
C LYS A 632 21.39 -2.78 8.12
N VAL A 633 21.53 -1.45 8.16
CA VAL A 633 22.82 -0.78 7.98
C VAL A 633 23.79 -1.12 9.09
N ALA A 634 23.34 -1.09 10.36
CA ALA A 634 24.17 -1.47 11.51
C ALA A 634 24.68 -2.93 11.41
N MET A 635 23.83 -3.85 10.94
CA MET A 635 24.21 -5.24 10.67
C MET A 635 25.30 -5.34 9.59
N ILE A 636 25.19 -4.54 8.53
CA ILE A 636 26.17 -4.49 7.44
C ILE A 636 27.51 -3.96 7.98
N CYS A 637 27.48 -2.87 8.76
CA CYS A 637 28.69 -2.32 9.40
C CYS A 637 29.36 -3.35 10.33
N ALA A 638 28.56 -4.02 11.15
CA ALA A 638 29.07 -5.06 12.06
C ALA A 638 29.71 -6.24 11.31
N ALA A 639 29.15 -6.64 10.17
CA ALA A 639 29.72 -7.71 9.35
C ALA A 639 31.05 -7.28 8.71
N LEU A 640 31.15 -6.03 8.23
CA LEU A 640 32.37 -5.48 7.64
C LEU A 640 33.51 -5.39 8.69
N ASP A 641 33.23 -4.86 9.87
CA ASP A 641 34.22 -4.72 10.93
C ASP A 641 34.63 -6.09 11.51
N TRP A 642 33.68 -7.04 11.62
CA TRP A 642 33.99 -8.41 12.04
C TRP A 642 34.99 -9.09 11.10
N VAL A 643 34.81 -8.96 9.80
CA VAL A 643 35.75 -9.53 8.81
C VAL A 643 37.09 -8.81 8.82
N ALA A 644 37.11 -7.50 9.02
CA ALA A 644 38.34 -6.71 9.13
C ALA A 644 39.15 -7.08 10.39
N GLY A 645 38.50 -7.56 11.45
CA GLY A 645 39.10 -7.97 12.70
C GLY A 645 39.69 -9.37 12.75
N ASP A 646 39.47 -10.25 11.86
CA ASP A 646 39.92 -11.65 11.65
C ASP A 646 38.76 -12.63 11.36
N GLY A 647 37.52 -12.20 11.47
CA GLY A 647 36.34 -13.04 11.22
C GLY A 647 36.12 -14.13 12.28
N SER A 648 36.82 -14.08 13.42
CA SER A 648 36.67 -15.07 14.49
C SER A 648 35.43 -14.81 15.36
N GLY A 649 34.83 -15.88 15.89
CA GLY A 649 33.64 -15.78 16.72
C GLY A 649 32.36 -15.41 15.92
N SER A 650 31.33 -14.95 16.62
CA SER A 650 30.08 -14.49 16.00
C SER A 650 30.06 -12.98 15.87
N PRO A 651 29.68 -12.43 14.73
CA PRO A 651 29.53 -10.98 14.58
C PRO A 651 28.48 -10.42 15.53
N ALA A 652 28.68 -9.17 15.97
CA ALA A 652 27.75 -8.50 16.87
C ALA A 652 27.58 -7.02 16.50
N VAL A 653 26.35 -6.55 16.55
CA VAL A 653 26.04 -5.12 16.44
C VAL A 653 26.37 -4.44 17.75
N THR A 654 27.34 -3.53 17.70
CA THR A 654 27.70 -2.66 18.83
C THR A 654 26.94 -1.35 18.76
N ASP A 655 27.06 -0.54 19.83
CA ASP A 655 26.43 0.78 19.88
C ASP A 655 27.00 1.73 18.81
N GLU A 656 28.26 1.57 18.42
CA GLU A 656 28.87 2.33 17.32
C GLU A 656 28.25 1.94 15.96
N HIS A 657 28.04 0.65 15.71
CA HIS A 657 27.37 0.20 14.49
C HIS A 657 25.93 0.73 14.42
N TRP A 658 25.24 0.72 15.57
CA TRP A 658 23.89 1.28 15.65
C TRP A 658 23.90 2.80 15.38
N ALA A 659 24.83 3.56 15.98
CA ALA A 659 24.96 4.99 15.75
C ALA A 659 25.22 5.32 14.29
N THR A 660 26.09 4.55 13.62
CA THR A 660 26.35 4.66 12.18
C THR A 660 25.09 4.39 11.35
N GLY A 661 24.38 3.30 11.66
CA GLY A 661 23.13 2.94 10.99
C GLY A 661 22.04 4.00 11.16
N LEU A 662 21.91 4.55 12.37
CA LEU A 662 20.98 5.62 12.70
C LEU A 662 21.28 6.90 11.91
N ALA A 663 22.53 7.35 11.91
CA ALA A 663 22.95 8.56 11.20
C ALA A 663 22.65 8.44 9.69
N ILE A 664 22.95 7.29 9.08
CA ILE A 664 22.66 7.04 7.66
C ILE A 664 21.15 7.01 7.40
N ALA A 665 20.36 6.36 8.26
CA ALA A 665 18.90 6.33 8.13
C ALA A 665 18.26 7.71 8.25
N GLU A 666 18.81 8.59 9.10
CA GLU A 666 18.37 9.98 9.21
C GLU A 666 18.62 10.78 7.93
N HIS A 667 19.77 10.57 7.25
CA HIS A 667 19.98 11.13 5.91
C HIS A 667 18.96 10.61 4.90
N TRP A 668 18.55 9.33 4.99
CA TRP A 668 17.48 8.78 4.13
C TRP A 668 16.12 9.39 4.47
N ARG A 669 15.83 9.64 5.76
CA ARG A 669 14.61 10.32 6.20
C ARG A 669 14.50 11.72 5.58
N LEU A 670 15.57 12.51 5.67
CA LEU A 670 15.62 13.83 5.05
C LEU A 670 15.55 13.76 3.52
N SER A 671 16.20 12.76 2.93
CA SER A 671 16.10 12.51 1.48
C SER A 671 14.66 12.22 1.06
N ALA A 672 13.92 11.41 1.80
CA ALA A 672 12.51 11.09 1.49
C ALA A 672 11.64 12.36 1.48
N ALA A 673 11.82 13.25 2.46
CA ALA A 673 11.13 14.54 2.50
C ALA A 673 11.47 15.41 1.29
N ARG A 674 12.76 15.50 0.93
CA ARG A 674 13.21 16.24 -0.27
C ARG A 674 12.65 15.65 -1.57
N VAL A 675 12.60 14.32 -1.67
CA VAL A 675 12.01 13.66 -2.84
C VAL A 675 10.54 14.01 -2.96
N LEU A 676 9.79 13.98 -1.87
CA LEU A 676 8.38 14.35 -1.87
C LEU A 676 8.18 15.81 -2.34
N ASP A 677 8.95 16.75 -1.80
CA ASP A 677 8.93 18.16 -2.21
C ASP A 677 9.27 18.33 -3.71
N HIS A 678 10.27 17.61 -4.22
CA HIS A 678 10.60 17.61 -5.65
C HIS A 678 9.48 17.04 -6.52
N LEU A 679 8.79 15.98 -6.06
CA LEU A 679 7.66 15.40 -6.78
C LEU A 679 6.48 16.37 -6.86
N GLU A 680 6.21 17.11 -5.79
CA GLU A 680 5.17 18.13 -5.76
C GLU A 680 5.47 19.27 -6.72
N ARG A 681 6.67 19.81 -6.66
CA ARG A 681 7.12 20.87 -7.58
C ARG A 681 7.08 20.40 -9.03
N SER A 682 7.59 19.21 -9.32
CA SER A 682 7.57 18.64 -10.67
C SER A 682 6.15 18.34 -11.16
N GLY A 683 5.27 17.88 -10.29
CA GLY A 683 3.86 17.61 -10.59
C GLY A 683 3.09 18.89 -10.89
N SER A 684 3.26 19.93 -10.07
CA SER A 684 2.66 21.25 -10.26
C SER A 684 3.19 21.93 -11.52
N ALA A 685 4.49 21.96 -11.72
CA ALA A 685 5.12 22.54 -12.90
C ALA A 685 4.69 21.81 -14.19
N ARG A 686 4.57 20.48 -14.18
CA ARG A 686 4.11 19.70 -15.34
C ARG A 686 2.63 19.92 -15.64
N LEU A 687 1.78 20.06 -14.61
CA LEU A 687 0.37 20.38 -14.78
C LEU A 687 0.22 21.80 -15.34
N GLU A 688 1.01 22.73 -14.82
CA GLU A 688 1.07 24.11 -15.26
C GLU A 688 1.56 24.20 -16.70
N PHE A 689 2.66 23.54 -17.04
CA PHE A 689 3.20 23.49 -18.41
C PHE A 689 2.22 22.86 -19.40
N ARG A 690 1.59 21.72 -19.06
CA ARG A 690 0.53 21.12 -19.89
C ARG A 690 -0.69 22.03 -20.03
N THR A 691 -1.02 22.78 -18.99
CA THR A 691 -2.13 23.72 -19.02
C THR A 691 -1.79 24.93 -19.89
N GLN A 692 -0.54 25.43 -19.82
CA GLN A 692 -0.02 26.47 -20.69
C GLN A 692 -0.08 26.04 -22.15
N ASP A 693 0.44 24.86 -22.50
CA ASP A 693 0.41 24.31 -23.86
C ASP A 693 -1.01 24.19 -24.39
N ARG A 694 -1.95 23.67 -23.59
CA ARG A 694 -3.36 23.54 -23.97
C ARG A 694 -4.03 24.88 -24.22
N ILE A 695 -3.77 25.86 -23.38
CA ILE A 695 -4.30 27.22 -23.54
C ILE A 695 -3.70 27.84 -24.77
N LEU A 696 -2.39 27.80 -24.99
CA LEU A 696 -1.69 28.31 -26.17
C LEU A 696 -2.20 27.65 -27.44
N GLN A 697 -2.38 26.35 -27.45
CA GLN A 697 -2.89 25.60 -28.57
C GLN A 697 -4.32 26.05 -28.94
N SER A 698 -5.23 26.12 -27.95
CA SER A 698 -6.60 26.58 -28.15
C SER A 698 -6.68 28.01 -28.69
N VAL A 699 -5.80 28.89 -28.22
CA VAL A 699 -5.75 30.27 -28.68
C VAL A 699 -5.18 30.35 -30.09
N ARG A 700 -4.17 29.55 -30.44
CA ARG A 700 -3.61 29.47 -31.81
C ARG A 700 -4.62 28.90 -32.83
N GLU A 701 -5.35 27.85 -32.42
CA GLU A 701 -6.39 27.23 -33.25
C GLU A 701 -7.56 28.17 -33.51
N ALA A 702 -7.89 29.05 -32.57
CA ALA A 702 -8.91 30.08 -32.74
C ALA A 702 -8.48 31.21 -33.65
N GLY A 703 -7.18 31.34 -33.96
CA GLY A 703 -6.65 32.35 -34.87
C GLY A 703 -6.88 33.81 -34.39
N PRO A 704 -6.97 34.78 -35.32
CA PRO A 704 -7.11 36.19 -34.95
C PRO A 704 -8.47 36.54 -34.29
N GLY A 705 -9.47 35.66 -34.39
CA GLY A 705 -10.76 35.82 -33.70
C GLY A 705 -10.68 35.63 -32.18
N GLY A 706 -9.61 35.03 -31.68
CA GLY A 706 -9.41 34.76 -30.25
C GLY A 706 -10.35 33.72 -29.66
N VAL A 707 -10.14 33.38 -28.40
CA VAL A 707 -10.96 32.42 -27.66
C VAL A 707 -11.30 32.96 -26.27
N THR A 708 -12.53 32.74 -25.82
CA THR A 708 -12.95 33.17 -24.50
C THR A 708 -12.35 32.27 -23.42
N LEU A 709 -12.00 32.83 -22.27
CA LEU A 709 -11.52 32.04 -21.12
C LEU A 709 -12.51 30.92 -20.74
N HIS A 710 -13.83 31.20 -20.86
CA HIS A 710 -14.88 30.20 -20.62
C HIS A 710 -14.75 28.99 -21.54
N SER A 711 -14.55 29.21 -22.84
CA SER A 711 -14.36 28.13 -23.80
C SER A 711 -13.10 27.31 -23.50
N VAL A 712 -12.00 27.98 -23.13
CA VAL A 712 -10.73 27.32 -22.76
C VAL A 712 -10.92 26.36 -21.60
N TYR A 713 -11.45 26.82 -20.47
CA TYR A 713 -11.54 25.95 -19.31
C TYR A 713 -12.60 24.85 -19.46
N LYS A 714 -13.68 25.10 -20.20
CA LYS A 714 -14.72 24.11 -20.50
C LYS A 714 -14.21 23.01 -21.43
N ASN A 715 -13.52 23.37 -22.50
CA ASN A 715 -13.02 22.41 -23.50
C ASN A 715 -11.90 21.51 -22.95
N HIS A 716 -11.15 22.00 -21.97
CA HIS A 716 -10.03 21.26 -21.37
C HIS A 716 -10.32 20.74 -19.98
N ASN A 717 -11.55 20.86 -19.49
CA ASN A 717 -11.97 20.43 -18.14
C ASN A 717 -11.04 20.99 -17.03
N LEU A 718 -10.73 22.29 -17.12
CA LEU A 718 -9.88 22.98 -16.14
C LEU A 718 -10.74 23.75 -15.13
N LYS A 719 -10.23 23.95 -13.91
CA LYS A 719 -10.83 24.90 -12.97
C LYS A 719 -10.62 26.33 -13.49
N ALA A 720 -11.67 27.14 -13.52
CA ALA A 720 -11.62 28.50 -14.06
C ALA A 720 -10.53 29.39 -13.42
N ALA A 721 -10.27 29.21 -12.10
CA ALA A 721 -9.21 29.93 -11.40
C ALA A 721 -7.80 29.59 -11.93
N ILE A 722 -7.54 28.31 -12.18
CA ILE A 722 -6.25 27.84 -12.72
C ILE A 722 -6.07 28.34 -14.15
N ALA A 723 -7.08 28.17 -15.00
CA ALA A 723 -7.02 28.63 -16.39
C ALA A 723 -6.77 30.15 -16.48
N ARG A 724 -7.40 30.95 -15.58
CA ARG A 724 -7.19 32.40 -15.53
C ARG A 724 -5.78 32.78 -15.08
N GLN A 725 -5.23 32.08 -14.08
CA GLN A 725 -3.87 32.34 -13.61
C GLN A 725 -2.87 32.03 -14.72
N VAL A 726 -2.94 30.85 -15.33
CA VAL A 726 -2.05 30.45 -16.41
C VAL A 726 -2.17 31.36 -17.64
N ALA A 727 -3.37 31.80 -17.99
CA ALA A 727 -3.55 32.75 -19.11
C ALA A 727 -2.88 34.12 -18.81
N ARG A 728 -2.94 34.61 -17.58
CA ARG A 728 -2.24 35.84 -17.15
C ARG A 728 -0.71 35.67 -17.23
N ASP A 729 -0.19 34.53 -16.79
CA ASP A 729 1.24 34.25 -16.85
C ASP A 729 1.73 34.22 -18.31
N LEU A 730 0.93 33.66 -19.22
CA LEU A 730 1.20 33.68 -20.65
C LEU A 730 1.12 35.07 -21.27
N VAL A 731 0.26 35.94 -20.75
CA VAL A 731 0.19 37.38 -21.14
C VAL A 731 1.43 38.12 -20.66
N GLN A 732 1.85 37.90 -19.43
CA GLN A 732 3.09 38.49 -18.88
C GLN A 732 4.33 37.98 -19.65
N ALA A 733 4.33 36.73 -20.09
CA ALA A 733 5.39 36.16 -20.92
C ALA A 733 5.34 36.65 -22.38
N GLY A 734 4.40 37.51 -22.76
CA GLY A 734 4.25 38.05 -24.11
C GLY A 734 3.82 37.02 -25.15
N GLN A 735 3.26 35.89 -24.75
CA GLN A 735 2.78 34.84 -25.67
C GLN A 735 1.30 34.99 -26.02
N LEU A 736 0.52 35.60 -25.14
CA LEU A 736 -0.88 35.95 -25.39
C LEU A 736 -1.12 37.45 -25.19
N VAL A 737 -2.19 37.93 -25.80
CA VAL A 737 -2.73 39.29 -25.61
C VAL A 737 -4.17 39.16 -25.12
N GLU A 738 -4.47 39.83 -23.99
CA GLU A 738 -5.83 39.87 -23.46
C GLU A 738 -6.71 40.75 -24.35
N THR A 739 -7.90 40.27 -24.65
CA THR A 739 -8.89 40.95 -25.50
C THR A 739 -10.30 40.66 -24.97
N ARG A 740 -11.32 41.08 -25.68
CA ARG A 740 -12.73 40.78 -25.33
C ARG A 740 -13.51 40.32 -26.57
N ILE A 741 -14.29 39.25 -26.37
CA ILE A 741 -15.28 38.79 -27.33
C ILE A 741 -16.66 39.09 -26.76
N GLY A 742 -17.30 40.15 -27.27
CA GLY A 742 -18.49 40.69 -26.61
C GLY A 742 -18.22 41.26 -25.23
N ARG A 743 -18.84 40.66 -24.21
CA ARG A 743 -18.59 41.04 -22.78
C ARG A 743 -17.63 40.08 -22.06
N ALA A 744 -17.17 39.04 -22.74
CA ALA A 744 -16.36 37.99 -22.12
C ALA A 744 -14.85 38.26 -22.25
N GLU A 745 -14.09 37.96 -21.20
CA GLU A 745 -12.63 37.92 -21.21
C GLU A 745 -12.15 36.87 -22.21
N ALA A 746 -11.23 37.27 -23.10
CA ALA A 746 -10.73 36.44 -24.19
C ALA A 746 -9.25 36.69 -24.44
N TYR A 747 -8.59 35.80 -25.16
CA TYR A 747 -7.16 35.83 -25.46
C TYR A 747 -6.90 35.56 -26.94
N VAL A 748 -5.88 36.23 -27.47
CA VAL A 748 -5.35 36.07 -28.82
C VAL A 748 -3.85 35.81 -28.73
N ALA A 749 -3.31 34.97 -29.62
CA ALA A 749 -1.85 34.75 -29.64
C ALA A 749 -1.12 36.02 -30.09
N ALA A 750 -0.02 36.36 -29.43
CA ALA A 750 0.70 37.63 -29.67
C ALA A 750 1.12 37.85 -31.12
N GLY A 751 1.36 36.79 -31.90
CA GLY A 751 1.69 36.86 -33.33
C GLY A 751 0.54 37.35 -34.25
N TYR A 752 -0.70 37.47 -33.73
CA TYR A 752 -1.86 37.97 -34.52
C TYR A 752 -2.22 39.44 -34.20
N VAL A 753 -1.55 40.04 -33.23
CA VAL A 753 -1.77 41.44 -32.85
C VAL A 753 -0.73 42.30 -33.56
N GLY A 754 -0.99 42.65 -34.83
CA GLY A 754 -0.08 43.48 -35.64
C GLY A 754 -0.01 43.09 -37.12
N ALA A 755 -0.84 42.13 -37.55
CA ALA A 755 -1.02 41.80 -38.96
C ALA A 755 -2.25 42.46 -39.55
#